data_381613524cdc9c546787ed930d5b6b5f
#
_entry.id   381613524cdc9c546787ed930d5b6b5f
#
_cell.length_a   1.000
_cell.length_b   1.000
_cell.length_c   1.000
_cell.angle_alpha   90.00
_cell.angle_beta   90.00
_cell.angle_gamma   90.00
#
_symmetry.space_group_name_H-M   'P 1'
#
loop_
_entity.id
_entity.type
_entity.pdbx_description
1 polymer ?
#
loop_
_entity_poly.entity_id
_entity_poly.type
_entity_poly.pdbx_seq_one_letter_code
_entity_poly.pdbx_strand_id
1 'polypeptide(L)'
;MSASSPRILVTCHANADFDSFAAMLAAHFLYPGSLLLFPGTQERGLQKVVASLDAKRYHLTESADIPWDEITHLVLVDTRQRERVRHVSTLLDREGVTVEVWDHHPASSEDVPAQTSHVETVGSVTALLVRELRQRGIVLEAVDATLLGLGIYGDTGSFTYSSTTPLDFESSAWLLTQGMDVNAINEMAAHELTSLHVRALNSLLESARVYHINNEPVVIAEASMEHYLGDFAYLAHRLMEMEKFTVLFAVGRMEDRVQVVARSRSDAINVGRICAELGGGGHAYAASASIRNLTLNEVHDAIVRNLHMQAGPEKTASDYMSSPAVGIESDRSMREADTLMMHFGLKAVPVFKPGTRRCIGILDAQTASRATSHKLGDRPVDDYMRRNIKSLAPDAPLRDISSIIVGGRQRLVPIVDKELVVGVVTRTDLINVMTSEPGQVLDYQENNSRERNVAKLLRDRLPARVRHLLELAGRLGQRLNMPVYVVGGFVRDLLLDRPNHDVDFVVEGEGVTFARALAAELGGRVREHRKFLTSMVIYHDEDGLEQRIDVATARLEYYESPAALPTVELSSIKMDLFRRDFTINALAIRLDCTPYGQLVDFFGGQRDIKEGVLRVLHTLSFVEDPTRSLRAVRFEQRYGFHIGPSAEKLIKNLLSLHMLDKLSGKRIFNEYTHICDEDDPAACFERLDGLGLLRALGPSLTLTPSKRQILQQVRSMLNWYRLLYFDESVENWLIYFLALGHRLNYAEVSANFAALGLPEGRKQEILQQRESMRHVQPKLARWQKAFEAGTGRISELYLLLEKFSLEFLLYIMAGVEDSGLQKNLSRYITQWRREKPDIDGRDLRDMGIAPGPLFGRILRAVLVGKLDGETPDADSQRRLALDMARQEGVFPR
;
A
#
# COMPACT_ATOMS: atom_id res chain seq x y z
N MET A 1 25.97 -62.56 48.22
CA MET A 1 25.06 -61.55 47.61
C MET A 1 25.20 -61.76 46.11
N SER A 2 24.22 -62.38 45.44
CA SER A 2 24.16 -62.51 43.98
C SER A 2 23.95 -61.08 43.45
N ALA A 3 24.87 -60.60 42.65
CA ALA A 3 24.69 -59.36 41.90
C ALA A 3 23.43 -59.55 41.04
N SER A 4 22.32 -58.90 41.38
CA SER A 4 21.18 -58.84 40.51
C SER A 4 21.63 -58.22 39.16
N SER A 5 21.30 -58.90 38.06
CA SER A 5 21.55 -58.36 36.74
C SER A 5 21.04 -56.92 36.64
N PRO A 6 21.80 -55.97 36.03
CA PRO A 6 21.37 -54.58 35.98
C PRO A 6 20.01 -54.47 35.26
N ARG A 7 19.04 -53.74 35.86
CA ARG A 7 17.84 -53.39 35.17
C ARG A 7 18.04 -52.17 34.28
N ILE A 8 17.87 -52.38 33.02
CA ILE A 8 18.14 -51.41 31.95
C ILE A 8 16.83 -50.78 31.44
N LEU A 9 16.78 -49.45 31.40
CA LEU A 9 15.70 -48.69 30.75
C LEU A 9 16.28 -48.01 29.50
N VAL A 10 15.62 -48.20 28.35
CA VAL A 10 15.92 -47.52 27.11
C VAL A 10 14.78 -46.55 26.79
N THR A 11 15.12 -45.32 26.48
CA THR A 11 14.13 -44.28 26.16
C THR A 11 14.71 -43.26 25.19
N CYS A 12 13.82 -42.48 24.56
CA CYS A 12 14.16 -41.45 23.57
C CYS A 12 13.55 -40.10 23.97
N HIS A 13 13.48 -39.16 23.05
CA HIS A 13 12.85 -37.83 23.25
C HIS A 13 11.33 -37.87 23.22
N ALA A 14 10.69 -36.81 23.74
CA ALA A 14 9.24 -36.72 23.97
C ALA A 14 8.34 -36.78 22.70
N ASN A 15 8.87 -36.53 21.52
CA ASN A 15 8.13 -36.64 20.24
C ASN A 15 8.81 -37.67 19.36
N ALA A 16 8.64 -38.95 19.70
CA ALA A 16 9.34 -40.04 19.03
C ALA A 16 8.96 -40.14 17.54
N ASP A 17 10.00 -40.26 16.69
CA ASP A 17 9.92 -40.51 15.25
C ASP A 17 10.42 -41.93 14.90
N PHE A 18 10.59 -42.22 13.63
CA PHE A 18 11.01 -43.55 13.20
C PHE A 18 12.45 -43.86 13.62
N ASP A 19 13.38 -42.86 13.63
CA ASP A 19 14.78 -43.12 14.01
C ASP A 19 14.90 -43.37 15.52
N SER A 20 14.28 -42.56 16.34
CA SER A 20 14.22 -42.75 17.80
C SER A 20 13.63 -44.12 18.18
N PHE A 21 12.55 -44.57 17.51
CA PHE A 21 11.97 -45.87 17.75
C PHE A 21 12.86 -47.01 17.32
N ALA A 22 13.40 -46.95 16.10
CA ALA A 22 14.33 -47.97 15.59
C ALA A 22 15.61 -48.07 16.44
N ALA A 23 16.13 -46.92 16.92
CA ALA A 23 17.25 -46.87 17.84
C ALA A 23 16.92 -47.53 19.19
N MET A 24 15.71 -47.33 19.72
CA MET A 24 15.25 -48.03 20.94
C MET A 24 15.22 -49.53 20.73
N LEU A 25 14.72 -50.03 19.57
CA LEU A 25 14.74 -51.45 19.23
C LEU A 25 16.16 -51.97 19.07
N ALA A 26 17.04 -51.26 18.37
CA ALA A 26 18.42 -51.64 18.22
C ALA A 26 19.15 -51.72 19.57
N ALA A 27 18.92 -50.77 20.46
CA ALA A 27 19.44 -50.79 21.82
C ALA A 27 18.88 -51.98 22.63
N HIS A 28 17.60 -52.35 22.42
CA HIS A 28 17.04 -53.53 23.08
C HIS A 28 17.74 -54.84 22.67
N PHE A 29 18.16 -54.97 21.41
CA PHE A 29 18.94 -56.11 20.96
C PHE A 29 20.37 -56.11 21.50
N LEU A 30 20.96 -54.92 21.74
CA LEU A 30 22.29 -54.80 22.38
C LEU A 30 22.23 -55.09 23.89
N TYR A 31 21.11 -54.79 24.54
CA TYR A 31 20.86 -54.96 25.97
C TYR A 31 19.65 -55.88 26.22
N PRO A 32 19.83 -57.24 26.07
CA PRO A 32 18.70 -58.16 26.20
C PRO A 32 18.04 -58.04 27.58
N GLY A 33 16.68 -58.00 27.59
CA GLY A 33 15.91 -57.81 28.80
C GLY A 33 15.72 -56.36 29.28
N SER A 34 16.17 -55.37 28.51
CA SER A 34 15.87 -53.97 28.76
C SER A 34 14.39 -53.66 28.57
N LEU A 35 13.92 -52.69 29.33
CA LEU A 35 12.53 -52.09 29.19
C LEU A 35 12.61 -50.92 28.22
N LEU A 36 11.62 -50.83 27.33
CA LEU A 36 11.50 -49.74 26.40
C LEU A 36 10.37 -48.78 26.81
N LEU A 37 10.65 -47.50 26.94
CA LEU A 37 9.70 -46.51 27.36
C LEU A 37 9.55 -45.38 26.31
N PHE A 38 8.36 -45.18 25.75
CA PHE A 38 8.02 -43.99 25.03
C PHE A 38 7.59 -42.83 25.97
N PRO A 39 8.29 -41.68 25.91
CA PRO A 39 8.08 -40.62 26.91
C PRO A 39 6.89 -39.69 26.67
N GLY A 40 6.22 -39.78 25.54
CA GLY A 40 5.21 -38.79 25.18
C GLY A 40 4.47 -39.11 23.90
N THR A 41 4.32 -38.12 23.05
CA THR A 41 3.66 -38.27 21.74
C THR A 41 4.58 -38.95 20.75
N GLN A 42 3.99 -39.66 19.80
CA GLN A 42 4.65 -40.32 18.71
C GLN A 42 4.17 -39.68 17.40
N GLU A 43 5.01 -39.63 16.39
CA GLU A 43 4.61 -39.26 15.05
C GLU A 43 3.47 -40.18 14.54
N ARG A 44 2.51 -39.66 13.76
CA ARG A 44 1.34 -40.43 13.31
C ARG A 44 1.68 -41.70 12.55
N GLY A 45 2.73 -41.62 11.70
CA GLY A 45 3.25 -42.78 10.98
C GLY A 45 3.75 -43.85 11.94
N LEU A 46 4.52 -43.44 12.94
CA LEU A 46 5.04 -44.32 13.99
C LEU A 46 3.93 -44.95 14.85
N GLN A 47 2.90 -44.16 15.22
CA GLN A 47 1.74 -44.70 15.96
C GLN A 47 1.09 -45.88 15.27
N LYS A 48 0.88 -45.81 13.94
CA LYS A 48 0.32 -46.93 13.16
C LYS A 48 1.21 -48.16 13.21
N VAL A 49 2.54 -47.92 13.07
CA VAL A 49 3.50 -49.04 13.13
C VAL A 49 3.51 -49.67 14.52
N VAL A 50 3.65 -48.88 15.57
CA VAL A 50 3.69 -49.39 16.97
C VAL A 50 2.37 -50.10 17.34
N ALA A 51 1.22 -49.59 16.89
CA ALA A 51 -0.10 -50.26 17.14
C ALA A 51 -0.21 -51.65 16.46
N SER A 52 0.57 -51.90 15.42
CA SER A 52 0.61 -53.21 14.71
C SER A 52 1.58 -54.21 15.30
N LEU A 53 2.48 -53.77 16.23
CA LEU A 53 3.51 -54.59 16.82
C LEU A 53 3.03 -55.36 18.07
N ASP A 54 3.65 -56.51 18.33
CA ASP A 54 3.50 -57.17 19.63
C ASP A 54 4.37 -56.48 20.70
N ALA A 55 3.72 -55.65 21.49
CA ALA A 55 4.39 -54.85 22.56
C ALA A 55 5.14 -55.75 23.57
N LYS A 56 4.71 -57.00 23.77
CA LYS A 56 5.35 -57.94 24.68
C LYS A 56 6.69 -58.46 24.12
N ARG A 57 6.76 -58.60 22.82
CA ARG A 57 8.02 -59.06 22.14
C ARG A 57 9.16 -58.07 22.37
N TYR A 58 8.89 -56.79 22.37
CA TYR A 58 9.91 -55.74 22.50
C TYR A 58 9.96 -55.11 23.90
N HIS A 59 9.30 -55.68 24.90
CA HIS A 59 9.23 -55.14 26.25
C HIS A 59 8.82 -53.64 26.29
N LEU A 60 7.92 -53.24 25.39
CA LEU A 60 7.34 -51.87 25.40
C LEU A 60 6.50 -51.71 26.67
N THR A 61 6.87 -50.83 27.54
CA THR A 61 6.34 -50.71 28.90
C THR A 61 5.75 -49.29 29.09
N GLU A 62 4.58 -49.22 29.73
CA GLU A 62 4.00 -47.98 30.15
C GLU A 62 4.74 -47.41 31.37
N SER A 63 4.79 -46.07 31.53
CA SER A 63 5.50 -45.41 32.64
C SER A 63 5.03 -45.85 34.01
N ALA A 64 3.74 -46.27 34.16
CA ALA A 64 3.16 -46.79 35.39
C ALA A 64 3.72 -48.14 35.81
N ASP A 65 4.16 -48.96 34.84
CA ASP A 65 4.63 -50.35 35.06
C ASP A 65 6.15 -50.45 35.17
N ILE A 66 6.87 -49.32 35.12
CA ILE A 66 8.33 -49.30 35.25
C ILE A 66 8.70 -49.37 36.74
N PRO A 67 9.57 -50.31 37.13
CA PRO A 67 10.10 -50.36 38.49
C PRO A 67 11.23 -49.34 38.66
N TRP A 68 10.84 -48.08 38.77
CA TRP A 68 11.77 -46.94 38.78
C TRP A 68 12.94 -47.07 39.76
N ASP A 69 12.68 -47.62 40.96
CA ASP A 69 13.69 -47.82 42.01
C ASP A 69 14.74 -48.91 41.72
N GLU A 70 14.40 -49.81 40.81
CA GLU A 70 15.29 -50.91 40.44
C GLU A 70 16.15 -50.64 39.20
N ILE A 71 15.87 -49.51 38.49
CA ILE A 71 16.66 -49.13 37.31
C ILE A 71 18.05 -48.68 37.73
N THR A 72 19.08 -49.39 37.22
CA THR A 72 20.51 -49.13 37.50
C THR A 72 21.27 -48.64 36.26
N HIS A 73 20.68 -48.78 35.08
CA HIS A 73 21.26 -48.35 33.81
C HIS A 73 20.20 -47.70 32.90
N LEU A 74 20.50 -46.48 32.47
CA LEU A 74 19.64 -45.68 31.58
C LEU A 74 20.33 -45.49 30.25
N VAL A 75 19.69 -45.95 29.17
CA VAL A 75 20.16 -45.72 27.80
C VAL A 75 19.28 -44.72 27.13
N LEU A 76 19.86 -43.60 26.74
CA LEU A 76 19.20 -42.55 25.98
C LEU A 76 19.55 -42.66 24.50
N VAL A 77 18.56 -42.71 23.63
CA VAL A 77 18.76 -42.81 22.19
C VAL A 77 18.17 -41.60 21.50
N ASP A 78 18.83 -41.11 20.46
CA ASP A 78 18.40 -40.01 19.59
C ASP A 78 18.19 -38.70 20.31
N THR A 79 18.78 -38.56 21.48
CA THR A 79 18.77 -37.29 22.20
C THR A 79 19.75 -37.35 23.38
N ARG A 80 20.33 -36.21 23.73
CA ARG A 80 21.10 -36.02 24.96
C ARG A 80 20.74 -34.72 25.70
N GLN A 81 19.72 -33.98 25.22
CA GLN A 81 19.30 -32.75 25.85
C GLN A 81 18.35 -33.02 27.03
N ARG A 82 18.70 -32.46 28.21
CA ARG A 82 17.95 -32.66 29.45
C ARG A 82 16.47 -32.29 29.33
N GLU A 83 16.18 -31.22 28.62
CA GLU A 83 14.79 -30.76 28.43
C GLU A 83 13.91 -31.73 27.62
N ARG A 84 14.51 -32.48 26.68
CA ARG A 84 13.82 -33.44 25.82
C ARG A 84 13.54 -34.78 26.52
N VAL A 85 14.22 -35.04 27.67
CA VAL A 85 14.12 -36.29 28.46
C VAL A 85 13.63 -36.04 29.89
N ARG A 86 12.81 -35.05 30.12
CA ARG A 86 12.26 -34.68 31.45
C ARG A 86 11.56 -35.82 32.17
N HIS A 87 10.99 -36.78 31.46
CA HIS A 87 10.32 -37.95 32.03
C HIS A 87 11.21 -38.90 32.81
N VAL A 88 12.52 -38.86 32.59
CA VAL A 88 13.53 -39.64 33.34
C VAL A 88 14.46 -38.76 34.18
N SER A 89 14.09 -37.47 34.43
CA SER A 89 14.94 -36.54 35.22
C SER A 89 15.31 -37.08 36.62
N THR A 90 14.44 -37.81 37.27
CA THR A 90 14.68 -38.43 38.58
C THR A 90 15.78 -39.50 38.50
N LEU A 91 15.92 -40.25 37.39
CA LEU A 91 16.97 -41.22 37.17
C LEU A 91 18.31 -40.53 36.85
N LEU A 92 18.27 -39.43 36.11
CA LEU A 92 19.47 -38.65 35.75
C LEU A 92 20.16 -38.06 37.00
N ASP A 93 19.37 -37.72 38.03
CA ASP A 93 19.90 -37.11 39.28
C ASP A 93 20.14 -38.14 40.42
N ARG A 94 19.87 -39.45 40.15
CA ARG A 94 19.98 -40.47 41.19
C ARG A 94 21.40 -41.08 41.19
N GLU A 95 22.06 -41.09 42.36
CA GLU A 95 23.33 -41.79 42.54
C GLU A 95 23.21 -43.30 42.29
N GLY A 96 24.13 -43.85 41.57
CA GLY A 96 24.23 -45.29 41.25
C GLY A 96 23.52 -45.69 39.97
N VAL A 97 22.92 -44.79 39.24
CA VAL A 97 22.42 -45.02 37.89
C VAL A 97 23.51 -44.69 36.88
N THR A 98 23.83 -45.63 36.01
CA THR A 98 24.74 -45.40 34.88
C THR A 98 23.93 -44.86 33.68
N VAL A 99 24.35 -43.73 33.11
CA VAL A 99 23.75 -43.13 31.94
C VAL A 99 24.62 -43.38 30.72
N GLU A 100 24.03 -43.96 29.69
CA GLU A 100 24.64 -44.17 28.37
C GLU A 100 23.81 -43.42 27.29
N VAL A 101 24.53 -42.76 26.38
CA VAL A 101 23.90 -41.95 25.32
C VAL A 101 24.36 -42.41 23.95
N TRP A 102 23.37 -42.58 23.04
CA TRP A 102 23.54 -42.81 21.62
C TRP A 102 22.84 -41.66 20.86
N ASP A 103 23.62 -40.83 20.18
CA ASP A 103 23.06 -39.63 19.54
C ASP A 103 23.92 -39.17 18.34
N HIS A 104 23.29 -38.46 17.43
CA HIS A 104 23.92 -37.88 16.23
C HIS A 104 23.78 -36.34 16.13
N HIS A 105 23.05 -35.72 17.05
CA HIS A 105 22.84 -34.28 17.09
C HIS A 105 24.10 -33.48 17.51
N PRO A 106 24.23 -32.19 17.14
CA PRO A 106 25.32 -31.33 17.60
C PRO A 106 25.34 -31.14 19.13
N ALA A 107 26.53 -30.90 19.68
CA ALA A 107 26.69 -30.65 21.12
C ALA A 107 25.95 -29.35 21.57
N SER A 108 25.38 -29.40 22.77
CA SER A 108 24.66 -28.30 23.41
C SER A 108 25.15 -28.13 24.86
N SER A 109 25.01 -26.92 25.40
CA SER A 109 25.22 -26.62 26.84
C SER A 109 24.26 -27.32 27.79
N GLU A 110 23.14 -27.85 27.25
CA GLU A 110 22.07 -28.53 27.99
C GLU A 110 22.18 -30.06 27.92
N ASP A 111 23.30 -30.58 27.44
CA ASP A 111 23.52 -32.03 27.32
C ASP A 111 23.61 -32.70 28.68
N VAL A 112 23.01 -33.90 28.79
CA VAL A 112 23.04 -34.73 29.99
C VAL A 112 24.46 -35.29 30.20
N PRO A 113 25.00 -35.19 31.42
CA PRO A 113 26.25 -35.87 31.72
C PRO A 113 26.08 -37.39 31.66
N ALA A 114 26.83 -38.08 30.81
CA ALA A 114 26.76 -39.53 30.63
C ALA A 114 28.10 -40.17 30.94
N GLN A 115 28.09 -41.37 31.52
CA GLN A 115 29.29 -42.15 31.76
C GLN A 115 29.88 -42.79 30.49
N THR A 116 28.98 -43.10 29.55
CA THR A 116 29.33 -43.59 28.21
C THR A 116 28.54 -42.79 27.16
N SER A 117 29.24 -42.33 26.13
CA SER A 117 28.59 -41.50 25.08
C SER A 117 29.11 -41.94 23.69
N HIS A 118 28.17 -42.34 22.84
CA HIS A 118 28.36 -42.75 21.45
C HIS A 118 27.74 -41.70 20.57
N VAL A 119 28.51 -40.66 20.20
CA VAL A 119 28.01 -39.53 19.43
C VAL A 119 28.88 -39.34 18.19
N GLU A 120 28.28 -39.49 17.03
CA GLU A 120 28.94 -39.29 15.73
C GLU A 120 28.02 -38.51 14.80
N THR A 121 28.61 -37.74 13.90
CA THR A 121 27.84 -37.04 12.86
C THR A 121 27.48 -38.02 11.74
N VAL A 122 26.28 -38.57 11.80
CA VAL A 122 25.72 -39.56 10.85
C VAL A 122 24.30 -39.19 10.51
N GLY A 123 23.71 -39.81 9.46
CA GLY A 123 22.36 -39.51 8.99
C GLY A 123 21.29 -39.99 9.97
N SER A 124 21.51 -41.10 10.68
CA SER A 124 20.58 -41.62 11.70
C SER A 124 21.34 -42.26 12.87
N VAL A 125 20.77 -42.13 14.09
CA VAL A 125 21.36 -42.81 15.25
C VAL A 125 21.19 -44.32 15.15
N THR A 126 20.14 -44.82 14.50
CA THR A 126 19.93 -46.21 14.22
C THR A 126 21.10 -46.81 13.47
N ALA A 127 21.75 -46.09 12.54
CA ALA A 127 22.91 -46.57 11.79
C ALA A 127 24.12 -46.87 12.72
N LEU A 128 24.33 -46.05 13.79
CA LEU A 128 25.37 -46.31 14.80
C LEU A 128 25.10 -47.60 15.54
N LEU A 129 23.87 -47.78 16.00
CA LEU A 129 23.47 -48.97 16.75
C LEU A 129 23.52 -50.24 15.87
N VAL A 130 23.11 -50.14 14.62
CA VAL A 130 23.20 -51.25 13.65
C VAL A 130 24.67 -51.67 13.39
N ARG A 131 25.59 -50.72 13.30
CA ARG A 131 27.04 -50.99 13.23
C ARG A 131 27.51 -51.83 14.43
N GLU A 132 27.07 -51.49 15.65
CA GLU A 132 27.40 -52.19 16.86
C GLU A 132 26.76 -53.61 16.89
N LEU A 133 25.49 -53.75 16.47
CA LEU A 133 24.83 -55.05 16.34
C LEU A 133 25.62 -55.96 15.40
N ARG A 134 26.05 -55.42 14.26
CA ARG A 134 26.86 -56.17 13.28
C ARG A 134 28.22 -56.61 13.86
N GLN A 135 28.88 -55.69 14.60
CA GLN A 135 30.18 -56.00 15.23
C GLN A 135 30.09 -57.10 16.29
N ARG A 136 28.97 -57.12 17.04
CA ARG A 136 28.69 -58.14 18.06
C ARG A 136 28.16 -59.45 17.45
N GLY A 137 27.95 -59.51 16.15
CA GLY A 137 27.44 -60.67 15.45
C GLY A 137 25.99 -61.03 15.77
N ILE A 138 25.18 -60.06 16.16
CA ILE A 138 23.76 -60.26 16.49
C ILE A 138 23.01 -60.48 15.19
N VAL A 139 22.24 -61.57 15.11
CA VAL A 139 21.38 -61.85 13.94
C VAL A 139 19.98 -61.36 14.20
N LEU A 140 19.40 -60.71 13.22
CA LEU A 140 18.07 -60.11 13.28
C LEU A 140 17.04 -60.96 12.51
N GLU A 141 15.80 -60.97 12.94
CA GLU A 141 14.70 -61.44 12.12
C GLU A 141 14.37 -60.42 11.03
N ALA A 142 13.76 -60.84 9.91
CA ALA A 142 13.43 -59.95 8.79
C ALA A 142 12.53 -58.76 9.18
N VAL A 143 11.60 -58.98 10.11
CA VAL A 143 10.72 -57.89 10.65
C VAL A 143 11.55 -56.90 11.42
N ASP A 144 12.48 -57.31 12.27
CA ASP A 144 13.32 -56.44 13.07
C ASP A 144 14.28 -55.65 12.16
N ALA A 145 14.89 -56.31 11.17
CA ALA A 145 15.73 -55.64 10.18
C ALA A 145 14.95 -54.58 9.39
N THR A 146 13.67 -54.83 9.08
CA THR A 146 12.78 -53.88 8.40
C THR A 146 12.45 -52.68 9.27
N LEU A 147 12.16 -52.89 10.58
CA LEU A 147 11.91 -51.80 11.52
C LEU A 147 13.15 -50.92 11.75
N LEU A 148 14.37 -51.55 11.84
CA LEU A 148 15.60 -50.77 11.92
C LEU A 148 15.87 -49.99 10.63
N GLY A 149 15.61 -50.60 9.48
CA GLY A 149 15.70 -49.95 8.18
C GLY A 149 14.76 -48.73 8.05
N LEU A 150 13.56 -48.83 8.62
CA LEU A 150 12.59 -47.72 8.62
C LEU A 150 13.12 -46.48 9.35
N GLY A 151 13.86 -46.65 10.48
CA GLY A 151 14.53 -45.55 11.16
C GLY A 151 15.55 -44.83 10.27
N ILE A 152 16.46 -45.61 9.65
CA ILE A 152 17.50 -45.07 8.75
C ILE A 152 16.83 -44.35 7.55
N TYR A 153 15.78 -44.94 6.97
CA TYR A 153 15.02 -44.31 5.86
C TYR A 153 14.34 -43.03 6.27
N GLY A 154 13.77 -42.96 7.47
CA GLY A 154 13.08 -41.78 7.99
C GLY A 154 14.03 -40.58 8.08
N ASP A 155 15.15 -40.71 8.78
CA ASP A 155 16.02 -39.60 9.13
C ASP A 155 17.00 -39.20 7.99
N THR A 156 17.23 -40.10 7.06
CA THR A 156 17.98 -39.85 5.83
C THR A 156 17.09 -39.36 4.67
N GLY A 157 15.78 -39.26 4.86
CA GLY A 157 14.81 -38.99 3.81
C GLY A 157 14.95 -39.94 2.62
N SER A 158 14.98 -41.25 2.88
CA SER A 158 15.28 -42.29 1.89
C SER A 158 16.62 -42.05 1.19
N PHE A 159 17.63 -41.67 1.94
CA PHE A 159 19.01 -41.35 1.52
C PHE A 159 19.18 -40.12 0.64
N THR A 160 18.17 -39.24 0.59
CA THR A 160 18.20 -38.03 -0.24
C THR A 160 18.65 -36.78 0.52
N TYR A 161 18.74 -36.84 1.86
CA TYR A 161 19.16 -35.68 2.66
C TYR A 161 20.69 -35.54 2.66
N SER A 162 21.17 -34.30 2.75
CA SER A 162 22.61 -33.99 2.80
C SER A 162 23.31 -34.48 4.07
N SER A 163 22.55 -34.83 5.11
CA SER A 163 23.05 -35.47 6.34
C SER A 163 23.41 -36.93 6.17
N THR A 164 22.96 -37.59 5.08
CA THR A 164 23.24 -39.01 4.83
C THR A 164 24.73 -39.28 4.68
N THR A 165 25.21 -40.29 5.40
CA THR A 165 26.63 -40.67 5.45
C THR A 165 26.88 -42.09 4.86
N PRO A 166 28.14 -42.47 4.56
CA PRO A 166 28.46 -43.84 4.14
C PRO A 166 27.97 -44.89 5.14
N LEU A 167 27.97 -44.60 6.45
CA LEU A 167 27.52 -45.53 7.48
C LEU A 167 26.04 -45.88 7.34
N ASP A 168 25.18 -44.93 6.97
CA ASP A 168 23.75 -45.16 6.74
C ASP A 168 23.52 -46.18 5.61
N PHE A 169 24.28 -46.05 4.51
CA PHE A 169 24.24 -47.01 3.42
C PHE A 169 24.80 -48.40 3.81
N GLU A 170 25.93 -48.43 4.51
CA GLU A 170 26.54 -49.67 4.97
C GLU A 170 25.63 -50.44 5.95
N SER A 171 25.01 -49.76 6.87
CA SER A 171 24.05 -50.28 7.83
C SER A 171 22.82 -50.83 7.12
N SER A 172 22.26 -50.09 6.15
CA SER A 172 21.13 -50.54 5.37
C SER A 172 21.44 -51.71 4.46
N ALA A 173 22.65 -51.75 3.85
CA ALA A 173 23.12 -52.89 3.08
C ALA A 173 23.23 -54.15 3.95
N TRP A 174 23.72 -54.02 5.19
CA TRP A 174 23.77 -55.16 6.12
C TRP A 174 22.36 -55.61 6.53
N LEU A 175 21.43 -54.68 6.84
CA LEU A 175 20.03 -54.99 7.16
C LEU A 175 19.33 -55.72 6.01
N LEU A 176 19.63 -55.39 4.75
CA LEU A 176 19.14 -56.15 3.57
C LEU A 176 19.62 -57.63 3.62
N THR A 177 20.87 -57.90 4.07
CA THR A 177 21.35 -59.28 4.25
C THR A 177 20.62 -60.00 5.39
N GLN A 178 20.01 -59.26 6.34
CA GLN A 178 19.19 -59.82 7.42
C GLN A 178 17.70 -59.96 7.02
N GLY A 179 17.35 -59.63 5.77
CA GLY A 179 15.96 -59.80 5.25
C GLY A 179 15.08 -58.55 5.34
N MET A 180 15.69 -57.36 5.45
CA MET A 180 14.93 -56.07 5.40
C MET A 180 14.05 -55.97 4.15
N ASP A 181 12.78 -55.67 4.31
CA ASP A 181 11.82 -55.46 3.21
C ASP A 181 11.64 -53.97 2.91
N VAL A 182 12.22 -53.52 1.79
CA VAL A 182 12.15 -52.13 1.32
C VAL A 182 10.72 -51.71 0.92
N ASN A 183 9.89 -52.63 0.42
CA ASN A 183 8.52 -52.34 0.04
C ASN A 183 7.68 -52.05 1.30
N ALA A 184 7.84 -52.90 2.34
CA ALA A 184 7.17 -52.65 3.62
C ALA A 184 7.64 -51.32 4.23
N ILE A 185 8.91 -50.91 4.12
CA ILE A 185 9.38 -49.61 4.56
C ILE A 185 8.66 -48.49 3.81
N ASN A 186 8.55 -48.54 2.48
CA ASN A 186 7.85 -47.53 1.69
C ASN A 186 6.35 -47.40 2.08
N GLU A 187 5.68 -48.53 2.35
CA GLU A 187 4.29 -48.51 2.81
C GLU A 187 4.16 -47.89 4.20
N MET A 188 5.03 -48.24 5.15
CA MET A 188 5.05 -47.69 6.51
C MET A 188 5.44 -46.22 6.57
N ALA A 189 6.35 -45.80 5.72
CA ALA A 189 6.82 -44.42 5.62
C ALA A 189 5.87 -43.50 4.81
N ALA A 190 4.89 -44.07 4.09
CA ALA A 190 3.98 -43.31 3.26
C ALA A 190 3.09 -42.42 4.11
N HIS A 191 3.22 -41.10 3.93
CA HIS A 191 2.37 -40.09 4.57
C HIS A 191 1.06 -39.95 3.80
N GLU A 192 -0.05 -40.38 4.39
CA GLU A 192 -1.38 -40.16 3.83
C GLU A 192 -1.83 -38.71 4.03
N LEU A 193 -1.97 -37.98 2.94
CA LEU A 193 -2.50 -36.61 2.98
C LEU A 193 -4.01 -36.64 3.26
N THR A 194 -4.40 -36.12 4.40
CA THR A 194 -5.83 -35.91 4.71
C THR A 194 -6.36 -34.68 3.94
N SER A 195 -7.69 -34.54 3.90
CA SER A 195 -8.33 -33.34 3.29
C SER A 195 -7.87 -32.02 3.95
N LEU A 196 -7.47 -32.05 5.23
CA LEU A 196 -6.90 -30.90 5.95
C LEU A 196 -5.49 -30.59 5.44
N HIS A 197 -4.67 -31.60 5.21
CA HIS A 197 -3.34 -31.43 4.63
C HIS A 197 -3.39 -30.83 3.22
N VAL A 198 -4.34 -31.31 2.39
CA VAL A 198 -4.52 -30.78 1.03
C VAL A 198 -4.97 -29.32 1.06
N ARG A 199 -5.90 -28.95 1.97
CA ARG A 199 -6.29 -27.54 2.13
C ARG A 199 -5.14 -26.66 2.62
N ALA A 200 -4.37 -27.11 3.60
CA ALA A 200 -3.20 -26.40 4.10
C ALA A 200 -2.15 -26.20 3.00
N LEU A 201 -1.89 -27.24 2.19
CA LEU A 201 -0.97 -27.19 1.06
C LEU A 201 -1.44 -26.17 0.01
N ASN A 202 -2.71 -26.17 -0.33
CA ASN A 202 -3.28 -25.18 -1.26
C ASN A 202 -3.15 -23.75 -0.71
N SER A 203 -3.44 -23.54 0.59
CA SER A 203 -3.26 -22.22 1.21
C SER A 203 -1.81 -21.76 1.20
N LEU A 204 -0.85 -22.67 1.45
CA LEU A 204 0.57 -22.38 1.36
C LEU A 204 0.98 -22.03 -0.07
N LEU A 205 0.47 -22.76 -1.08
CA LEU A 205 0.73 -22.45 -2.50
C LEU A 205 0.19 -21.09 -2.91
N GLU A 206 -1.06 -20.78 -2.55
CA GLU A 206 -1.71 -19.51 -2.89
C GLU A 206 -1.05 -18.30 -2.20
N SER A 207 -0.53 -18.48 -0.99
CA SER A 207 0.12 -17.43 -0.21
C SER A 207 1.61 -17.29 -0.49
N ALA A 208 2.23 -18.24 -1.20
CA ALA A 208 3.67 -18.27 -1.43
C ALA A 208 4.19 -16.98 -2.06
N ARG A 209 5.11 -16.30 -1.38
CA ARG A 209 5.75 -15.07 -1.84
C ARG A 209 7.24 -15.29 -1.95
N VAL A 210 7.82 -14.88 -3.06
CA VAL A 210 9.24 -15.02 -3.31
C VAL A 210 9.97 -13.73 -2.93
N TYR A 211 11.00 -13.86 -2.11
CA TYR A 211 11.93 -12.82 -1.69
C TYR A 211 13.30 -13.11 -2.29
N HIS A 212 13.93 -12.12 -2.88
CA HIS A 212 15.31 -12.26 -3.35
C HIS A 212 16.27 -11.70 -2.29
N ILE A 213 17.05 -12.59 -1.72
CA ILE A 213 18.03 -12.25 -0.68
C ILE A 213 19.40 -12.64 -1.22
N ASN A 214 20.27 -11.68 -1.53
CA ASN A 214 21.59 -11.93 -2.20
C ASN A 214 21.49 -12.74 -3.50
N ASN A 215 20.53 -12.43 -4.34
CA ASN A 215 20.27 -13.21 -5.55
C ASN A 215 19.71 -14.63 -5.32
N GLU A 216 19.49 -15.03 -4.05
CA GLU A 216 18.86 -16.31 -3.71
C GLU A 216 17.34 -16.14 -3.57
N PRO A 217 16.53 -16.91 -4.25
CA PRO A 217 15.08 -16.89 -4.09
C PRO A 217 14.69 -17.58 -2.78
N VAL A 218 14.12 -16.82 -1.87
CA VAL A 218 13.56 -17.29 -0.59
C VAL A 218 12.05 -17.19 -0.64
N VAL A 219 11.37 -18.28 -0.39
CA VAL A 219 9.90 -18.33 -0.39
C VAL A 219 9.37 -18.30 1.04
N ILE A 220 8.40 -17.46 1.32
CA ILE A 220 7.60 -17.50 2.55
C ILE A 220 6.16 -17.83 2.14
N ALA A 221 5.64 -18.91 2.69
CA ALA A 221 4.28 -19.39 2.43
C ALA A 221 3.49 -19.46 3.74
N GLU A 222 2.26 -19.01 3.75
CA GLU A 222 1.45 -18.84 4.96
C GLU A 222 0.14 -19.62 4.87
N ALA A 223 -0.24 -20.26 5.98
CA ALA A 223 -1.55 -20.89 6.11
C ALA A 223 -2.15 -20.63 7.49
N SER A 224 -3.47 -20.52 7.57
CA SER A 224 -4.18 -20.40 8.85
C SER A 224 -5.14 -21.58 8.99
N MET A 225 -5.00 -22.32 10.09
CA MET A 225 -5.75 -23.52 10.40
C MET A 225 -6.44 -23.36 11.76
N GLU A 226 -7.68 -23.81 11.87
CA GLU A 226 -8.46 -23.74 13.13
C GLU A 226 -7.96 -24.72 14.18
N HIS A 227 -7.43 -25.86 13.74
CA HIS A 227 -6.93 -26.92 14.62
C HIS A 227 -5.47 -27.23 14.34
N TYR A 228 -4.82 -27.86 15.32
CA TYR A 228 -3.45 -28.35 15.13
C TYR A 228 -3.39 -29.36 13.99
N LEU A 229 -2.48 -29.13 13.05
CA LEU A 229 -2.20 -30.03 11.93
C LEU A 229 -0.84 -30.68 12.16
N GLY A 230 -0.86 -31.99 12.41
CA GLY A 230 0.37 -32.79 12.43
C GLY A 230 1.05 -32.80 11.06
N ASP A 231 2.28 -33.26 10.99
CA ASP A 231 3.05 -33.47 9.74
C ASP A 231 3.21 -32.19 8.88
N PHE A 232 3.11 -31.00 9.50
CA PHE A 232 3.28 -29.74 8.80
C PHE A 232 4.67 -29.61 8.16
N ALA A 233 5.69 -30.23 8.77
CA ALA A 233 7.05 -30.31 8.22
C ALA A 233 7.10 -31.09 6.91
N TYR A 234 6.29 -32.14 6.78
CA TYR A 234 6.14 -32.91 5.54
C TYR A 234 5.48 -32.06 4.44
N LEU A 235 4.45 -31.27 4.79
CA LEU A 235 3.83 -30.36 3.82
C LEU A 235 4.83 -29.33 3.29
N ALA A 236 5.66 -28.75 4.16
CA ALA A 236 6.70 -27.81 3.76
C ALA A 236 7.72 -28.47 2.81
N HIS A 237 8.14 -29.70 3.12
CA HIS A 237 9.03 -30.47 2.27
C HIS A 237 8.39 -30.76 0.89
N ARG A 238 7.13 -31.21 0.90
CA ARG A 238 6.39 -31.51 -0.33
C ARG A 238 6.18 -30.28 -1.20
N LEU A 239 5.86 -29.13 -0.61
CA LEU A 239 5.74 -27.85 -1.29
C LEU A 239 7.08 -27.44 -1.95
N MET A 240 8.18 -27.60 -1.22
CA MET A 240 9.51 -27.29 -1.74
C MET A 240 9.89 -28.16 -2.94
N GLU A 241 9.51 -29.44 -2.93
CA GLU A 241 9.77 -30.37 -4.04
C GLU A 241 8.90 -30.06 -5.26
N MET A 242 7.61 -29.85 -5.06
CA MET A 242 6.64 -29.58 -6.14
C MET A 242 7.00 -28.32 -6.92
N GLU A 243 7.33 -27.25 -6.22
CA GLU A 243 7.63 -25.94 -6.80
C GLU A 243 9.13 -25.69 -7.03
N LYS A 244 9.99 -26.67 -6.69
CA LYS A 244 11.46 -26.60 -6.80
C LYS A 244 12.07 -25.37 -6.11
N PHE A 245 11.53 -24.98 -4.95
CA PHE A 245 12.05 -23.88 -4.19
C PHE A 245 13.45 -24.15 -3.66
N THR A 246 14.32 -23.13 -3.66
CA THR A 246 15.68 -23.23 -3.10
C THR A 246 15.66 -23.02 -1.60
N VAL A 247 14.89 -22.05 -1.11
CA VAL A 247 14.68 -21.76 0.32
C VAL A 247 13.19 -21.53 0.57
N LEU A 248 12.64 -22.18 1.58
CA LEU A 248 11.24 -22.10 1.95
C LEU A 248 11.07 -21.89 3.46
N PHE A 249 10.25 -20.94 3.84
CA PHE A 249 9.66 -20.79 5.16
C PHE A 249 8.16 -21.01 5.05
N ALA A 250 7.68 -22.16 5.52
CA ALA A 250 6.25 -22.43 5.67
C ALA A 250 5.80 -21.99 7.06
N VAL A 251 4.84 -21.07 7.13
CA VAL A 251 4.35 -20.46 8.36
C VAL A 251 2.89 -20.83 8.54
N GLY A 252 2.58 -21.61 9.54
CA GLY A 252 1.23 -22.10 9.82
C GLY A 252 0.69 -21.56 11.15
N ARG A 253 -0.39 -20.79 11.16
CA ARG A 253 -1.13 -20.51 12.39
C ARG A 253 -1.99 -21.70 12.73
N MET A 254 -1.81 -22.26 13.92
CA MET A 254 -2.55 -23.41 14.45
C MET A 254 -3.00 -23.13 15.87
N GLU A 255 -4.31 -23.02 16.11
CA GLU A 255 -4.87 -22.71 17.44
C GLU A 255 -4.24 -21.44 18.05
N ASP A 256 -3.47 -21.61 19.16
CA ASP A 256 -2.85 -20.55 19.95
C ASP A 256 -1.41 -20.23 19.56
N ARG A 257 -0.87 -20.90 18.52
CA ARG A 257 0.55 -20.79 18.14
C ARG A 257 0.75 -20.64 16.64
N VAL A 258 1.91 -20.11 16.28
CA VAL A 258 2.42 -20.07 14.92
C VAL A 258 3.58 -21.06 14.80
N GLN A 259 3.42 -22.01 13.91
CA GLN A 259 4.45 -23.01 13.58
C GLN A 259 5.21 -22.52 12.36
N VAL A 260 6.53 -22.45 12.45
CA VAL A 260 7.43 -22.18 11.33
C VAL A 260 8.19 -23.44 11.01
N VAL A 261 8.19 -23.83 9.74
CA VAL A 261 9.06 -24.88 9.20
C VAL A 261 9.87 -24.29 8.07
N ALA A 262 11.19 -24.33 8.20
CA ALA A 262 12.11 -23.76 7.25
C ALA A 262 12.99 -24.85 6.61
N ARG A 263 13.21 -24.71 5.30
CA ARG A 263 14.06 -25.60 4.50
C ARG A 263 14.94 -24.76 3.58
N SER A 264 16.19 -25.12 3.43
CA SER A 264 17.14 -24.47 2.52
C SER A 264 17.94 -25.52 1.76
N ARG A 265 18.19 -25.28 0.48
CA ARG A 265 19.14 -25.97 -0.38
C ARG A 265 20.36 -25.10 -0.71
N SER A 266 20.37 -23.86 -0.16
CA SER A 266 21.41 -22.85 -0.38
C SER A 266 22.30 -22.71 0.84
N ASP A 267 23.61 -22.68 0.62
CA ASP A 267 24.61 -22.39 1.66
C ASP A 267 24.58 -20.94 2.12
N ALA A 268 23.98 -20.05 1.32
CA ALA A 268 23.90 -18.62 1.61
C ALA A 268 22.87 -18.29 2.71
N ILE A 269 21.85 -19.14 2.90
CA ILE A 269 20.76 -18.92 3.86
C ILE A 269 20.72 -20.02 4.89
N ASN A 270 21.14 -19.70 6.11
CA ASN A 270 21.09 -20.61 7.26
C ASN A 270 19.75 -20.47 7.99
N VAL A 271 18.81 -21.39 7.69
CA VAL A 271 17.46 -21.37 8.29
C VAL A 271 17.50 -21.73 9.79
N GLY A 272 18.50 -22.47 10.25
CA GLY A 272 18.68 -22.81 11.68
C GLY A 272 18.86 -21.58 12.54
N ARG A 273 19.70 -20.63 12.10
CA ARG A 273 19.91 -19.36 12.83
C ARG A 273 18.64 -18.51 12.87
N ILE A 274 17.87 -18.47 11.77
CA ILE A 274 16.63 -17.70 11.72
C ILE A 274 15.58 -18.29 12.66
N CYS A 275 15.44 -19.61 12.67
CA CYS A 275 14.49 -20.28 13.58
C CYS A 275 14.94 -20.17 15.05
N ALA A 276 16.24 -20.16 15.34
CA ALA A 276 16.76 -19.96 16.70
C ALA A 276 16.41 -18.57 17.25
N GLU A 277 16.50 -17.51 16.43
CA GLU A 277 16.07 -16.16 16.81
C GLU A 277 14.54 -16.06 17.07
N LEU A 278 13.77 -17.01 16.53
CA LEU A 278 12.33 -17.14 16.76
C LEU A 278 11.98 -18.05 17.94
N GLY A 279 12.99 -18.47 18.73
CA GLY A 279 12.83 -19.38 19.87
C GLY A 279 12.67 -20.86 19.48
N GLY A 280 13.06 -21.21 18.28
CA GLY A 280 13.12 -22.58 17.77
C GLY A 280 14.57 -23.08 17.63
N GLY A 281 14.82 -23.94 16.62
CA GLY A 281 16.14 -24.48 16.34
C GLY A 281 16.16 -25.40 15.12
N GLY A 282 17.32 -26.00 14.87
CA GLY A 282 17.55 -26.91 13.75
C GLY A 282 18.93 -26.71 13.11
N HIS A 283 19.10 -27.27 11.92
CA HIS A 283 20.31 -27.21 11.13
C HIS A 283 20.26 -26.08 10.09
N ALA A 284 21.38 -25.79 9.45
CA ALA A 284 21.47 -24.78 8.40
C ALA A 284 20.46 -25.00 7.27
N TYR A 285 20.09 -26.23 6.97
CA TYR A 285 19.25 -26.63 5.86
C TYR A 285 17.81 -27.01 6.26
N ALA A 286 17.56 -27.28 7.54
CA ALA A 286 16.26 -27.68 8.06
C ALA A 286 16.08 -27.21 9.51
N ALA A 287 15.05 -26.43 9.76
CA ALA A 287 14.79 -25.86 11.07
C ALA A 287 13.29 -25.65 11.30
N SER A 288 12.91 -25.49 12.57
CA SER A 288 11.53 -25.18 12.94
C SER A 288 11.47 -24.30 14.18
N ALA A 289 10.34 -23.57 14.33
CA ALA A 289 10.03 -22.80 15.54
C ALA A 289 8.53 -22.90 15.84
N SER A 290 8.18 -22.91 17.14
CA SER A 290 6.80 -22.89 17.60
C SER A 290 6.59 -21.69 18.52
N ILE A 291 5.80 -20.72 18.08
CA ILE A 291 5.72 -19.39 18.68
C ILE A 291 4.30 -19.15 19.19
N ARG A 292 4.14 -18.79 20.48
CA ARG A 292 2.82 -18.55 21.08
C ARG A 292 2.41 -17.10 21.18
N ASN A 293 3.38 -16.19 21.27
CA ASN A 293 3.13 -14.80 21.65
C ASN A 293 3.16 -13.82 20.46
N LEU A 294 3.25 -14.31 19.23
CA LEU A 294 3.29 -13.50 18.01
C LEU A 294 2.17 -13.92 17.05
N THR A 295 1.64 -12.96 16.34
CA THR A 295 0.71 -13.19 15.23
C THR A 295 1.45 -13.69 13.99
N LEU A 296 0.72 -14.25 13.02
CA LEU A 296 1.29 -14.72 11.75
C LEU A 296 2.07 -13.61 11.04
N ASN A 297 1.53 -12.38 11.01
CA ASN A 297 2.20 -11.24 10.39
C ASN A 297 3.49 -10.82 11.13
N GLU A 298 3.48 -10.86 12.47
CA GLU A 298 4.68 -10.53 13.26
C GLU A 298 5.80 -11.57 13.07
N VAL A 299 5.44 -12.84 12.91
CA VAL A 299 6.38 -13.93 12.59
C VAL A 299 6.92 -13.75 11.18
N HIS A 300 6.07 -13.44 10.22
CA HIS A 300 6.47 -13.11 8.86
C HIS A 300 7.50 -11.97 8.83
N ASP A 301 7.18 -10.85 9.48
CA ASP A 301 8.07 -9.68 9.54
C ASP A 301 9.40 -10.01 10.26
N ALA A 302 9.36 -10.90 11.25
CA ALA A 302 10.56 -11.36 11.94
C ALA A 302 11.44 -12.24 11.03
N ILE A 303 10.84 -13.14 10.23
CA ILE A 303 11.57 -13.94 9.23
C ILE A 303 12.24 -13.03 8.20
N VAL A 304 11.48 -12.12 7.59
CA VAL A 304 11.99 -11.18 6.58
C VAL A 304 13.14 -10.34 7.16
N ARG A 305 12.99 -9.85 8.37
CA ARG A 305 14.02 -9.09 9.09
C ARG A 305 15.31 -9.87 9.27
N ASN A 306 15.21 -11.12 9.73
CA ASN A 306 16.37 -11.98 9.95
C ASN A 306 17.04 -12.41 8.63
N LEU A 307 16.28 -12.64 7.58
CA LEU A 307 16.80 -12.90 6.24
C LEU A 307 17.66 -11.73 5.74
N HIS A 308 17.21 -10.50 5.88
CA HIS A 308 17.97 -9.32 5.49
C HIS A 308 19.22 -9.09 6.35
N MET A 309 19.20 -9.50 7.62
CA MET A 309 20.38 -9.41 8.48
C MET A 309 21.46 -10.45 8.15
N GLN A 310 21.09 -11.60 7.59
CA GLN A 310 22.04 -12.68 7.28
C GLN A 310 22.66 -12.59 5.90
N ALA A 311 21.99 -11.93 4.96
CA ALA A 311 22.25 -12.12 3.54
C ALA A 311 22.24 -10.80 2.75
N GLY A 312 23.12 -9.83 2.98
CA GLY A 312 23.21 -8.67 2.11
C GLY A 312 24.61 -8.45 1.52
N PRO A 313 24.82 -8.07 0.24
CA PRO A 313 25.90 -7.17 -0.04
C PRO A 313 25.66 -5.96 0.87
N GLU A 314 26.69 -5.53 1.58
CA GLU A 314 26.56 -4.51 2.62
C GLU A 314 25.99 -3.24 2.03
N LYS A 315 24.64 -3.09 2.06
CA LYS A 315 24.03 -1.80 1.85
C LYS A 315 24.47 -0.92 2.99
N THR A 316 24.96 0.21 2.62
CA THR A 316 25.64 1.15 3.50
C THR A 316 24.65 2.19 4.04
N ALA A 317 25.07 2.94 5.04
CA ALA A 317 24.30 4.03 5.60
C ALA A 317 23.90 5.08 4.56
N SER A 318 24.73 5.30 3.53
CA SER A 318 24.45 6.22 2.44
C SER A 318 23.24 5.84 1.60
N ASP A 319 22.90 4.53 1.52
CA ASP A 319 21.74 4.06 0.75
C ASP A 319 20.40 4.36 1.44
N TYR A 320 20.43 4.62 2.75
CA TYR A 320 19.24 4.75 3.58
C TYR A 320 19.11 6.07 4.32
N MET A 321 20.20 6.85 4.41
CA MET A 321 20.15 8.11 5.14
C MET A 321 19.22 9.13 4.49
N SER A 322 18.54 9.89 5.33
CA SER A 322 17.87 11.12 4.92
C SER A 322 18.95 12.23 4.83
N SER A 323 19.17 12.73 3.63
CA SER A 323 20.14 13.79 3.35
C SER A 323 19.48 14.94 2.54
N PRO A 324 19.82 16.20 2.83
CA PRO A 324 20.64 16.68 3.94
C PRO A 324 19.96 16.53 5.30
N ALA A 325 20.76 16.31 6.37
CA ALA A 325 20.22 16.19 7.72
C ALA A 325 19.60 17.51 8.19
N VAL A 326 18.33 17.45 8.63
CA VAL A 326 17.68 18.56 9.36
C VAL A 326 18.13 18.49 10.81
N GLY A 327 18.68 19.57 11.34
CA GLY A 327 19.15 19.64 12.72
C GLY A 327 19.12 21.06 13.25
N ILE A 328 19.54 21.26 14.50
CA ILE A 328 19.53 22.55 15.17
C ILE A 328 20.89 22.87 15.78
N GLU A 329 21.25 24.13 15.81
CA GLU A 329 22.46 24.58 16.50
C GLU A 329 22.28 24.60 18.03
N SER A 330 23.35 24.32 18.77
CA SER A 330 23.27 24.11 20.22
C SER A 330 22.94 25.38 21.03
N ASP A 331 23.20 26.55 20.46
CA ASP A 331 22.87 27.86 21.06
C ASP A 331 21.43 28.32 20.85
N ARG A 332 20.69 27.66 19.95
CA ARG A 332 19.28 27.94 19.71
C ARG A 332 18.43 27.53 20.90
N SER A 333 17.27 28.14 21.03
CA SER A 333 16.35 27.88 22.14
C SER A 333 15.61 26.55 21.99
N MET A 334 15.20 25.97 23.11
CA MET A 334 14.35 24.76 23.14
C MET A 334 13.00 24.98 22.43
N ARG A 335 12.50 26.21 22.43
CA ARG A 335 11.28 26.61 21.68
C ARG A 335 11.49 26.52 20.18
N GLU A 336 12.63 27.04 19.67
CA GLU A 336 12.97 26.92 18.26
C GLU A 336 13.15 25.45 17.86
N ALA A 337 13.75 24.62 18.73
CA ALA A 337 13.90 23.19 18.51
C ALA A 337 12.55 22.47 18.48
N ASP A 338 11.64 22.77 19.41
CA ASP A 338 10.30 22.20 19.45
C ASP A 338 9.50 22.57 18.19
N THR A 339 9.57 23.84 17.81
CA THR A 339 8.95 24.34 16.57
C THR A 339 9.52 23.65 15.33
N LEU A 340 10.84 23.56 15.22
CA LEU A 340 11.54 22.87 14.12
C LEU A 340 11.08 21.40 14.03
N MET A 341 11.09 20.67 15.14
CA MET A 341 10.71 19.26 15.15
C MET A 341 9.24 19.03 14.89
N MET A 342 8.35 19.93 15.36
CA MET A 342 6.93 19.92 15.00
C MET A 342 6.74 20.18 13.50
N HIS A 343 7.43 21.19 12.94
CA HIS A 343 7.35 21.54 11.54
C HIS A 343 7.72 20.38 10.61
N PHE A 344 8.81 19.70 10.95
CA PHE A 344 9.31 18.59 10.11
C PHE A 344 8.74 17.23 10.51
N GLY A 345 7.87 17.15 11.54
CA GLY A 345 7.34 15.89 12.04
C GLY A 345 8.42 14.96 12.62
N LEU A 346 9.57 15.53 13.02
CA LEU A 346 10.74 14.78 13.46
C LEU A 346 10.63 14.38 14.93
N LYS A 347 10.97 13.14 15.21
CA LYS A 347 11.01 12.62 16.60
C LYS A 347 12.34 12.84 17.31
N ALA A 348 13.39 13.13 16.55
CA ALA A 348 14.72 13.50 17.04
C ALA A 348 15.47 14.25 15.93
N VAL A 349 16.39 15.14 16.32
CA VAL A 349 17.27 15.88 15.42
C VAL A 349 18.72 15.85 15.91
N PRO A 350 19.72 15.87 15.02
CA PRO A 350 21.11 16.12 15.39
C PRO A 350 21.27 17.56 15.86
N VAL A 351 22.11 17.76 16.87
CA VAL A 351 22.48 19.09 17.36
C VAL A 351 23.86 19.42 16.86
N PHE A 352 23.97 20.56 16.19
CA PHE A 352 25.20 21.02 15.58
C PHE A 352 25.94 22.03 16.47
N LYS A 353 27.28 22.07 16.35
CA LYS A 353 28.07 23.16 16.89
C LYS A 353 27.76 24.44 16.07
N PRO A 354 27.51 25.60 16.71
CA PRO A 354 27.14 26.83 16.06
C PRO A 354 28.05 27.19 14.86
N GLY A 355 27.41 27.55 13.73
CA GLY A 355 28.09 27.87 12.49
C GLY A 355 28.75 26.70 11.76
N THR A 356 28.49 25.44 12.17
CA THR A 356 29.08 24.26 11.54
C THR A 356 28.02 23.15 11.40
N ARG A 357 28.35 22.13 10.61
CA ARG A 357 27.55 20.87 10.55
C ARG A 357 28.18 19.74 11.39
N ARG A 358 29.02 20.05 12.35
CA ARG A 358 29.59 19.07 13.27
C ARG A 358 28.56 18.68 14.32
N CYS A 359 28.23 17.41 14.42
CA CYS A 359 27.27 16.90 15.42
C CYS A 359 27.93 16.84 16.80
N ILE A 360 27.31 17.45 17.80
CA ILE A 360 27.74 17.42 19.19
C ILE A 360 26.74 16.76 20.14
N GLY A 361 25.54 16.44 19.65
CA GLY A 361 24.48 15.81 20.39
C GLY A 361 23.26 15.47 19.56
N ILE A 362 22.26 14.90 20.22
CA ILE A 362 20.91 14.64 19.68
C ILE A 362 19.88 15.21 20.64
N LEU A 363 18.81 15.79 20.09
CA LEU A 363 17.66 16.25 20.85
C LEU A 363 16.41 15.47 20.43
N ASP A 364 15.70 14.91 21.41
CA ASP A 364 14.40 14.23 21.17
C ASP A 364 13.23 15.22 21.25
N ALA A 365 12.23 15.08 20.40
CA ALA A 365 11.04 15.93 20.37
C ALA A 365 10.28 15.95 21.72
N GLN A 366 10.24 14.82 22.43
CA GLN A 366 9.63 14.77 23.76
C GLN A 366 10.34 15.66 24.76
N THR A 367 11.67 15.76 24.68
CA THR A 367 12.47 16.62 25.54
C THR A 367 12.21 18.09 25.22
N ALA A 368 12.17 18.47 23.95
CA ALA A 368 11.88 19.83 23.52
C ALA A 368 10.47 20.28 23.92
N SER A 369 9.46 19.46 23.65
CA SER A 369 8.07 19.75 23.99
C SER A 369 7.84 19.84 25.51
N ARG A 370 8.47 18.96 26.31
CA ARG A 370 8.42 19.05 27.78
C ARG A 370 9.09 20.31 28.28
N ALA A 371 10.25 20.68 27.76
CA ALA A 371 10.93 21.91 28.14
C ALA A 371 10.05 23.14 27.86
N THR A 372 9.43 23.20 26.70
CA THR A 372 8.49 24.26 26.34
C THR A 372 7.28 24.30 27.28
N SER A 373 6.68 23.16 27.61
CA SER A 373 5.57 23.02 28.53
C SER A 373 5.92 23.46 29.96
N HIS A 374 7.16 23.23 30.39
CA HIS A 374 7.67 23.62 31.69
C HIS A 374 8.23 25.06 31.75
N LYS A 375 7.95 25.89 30.75
CA LYS A 375 8.44 27.27 30.64
C LYS A 375 9.96 27.41 30.51
N LEU A 376 10.62 26.37 30.04
CA LEU A 376 12.07 26.32 29.78
C LEU A 376 12.37 26.53 28.30
N GLY A 377 11.39 26.98 27.52
CA GLY A 377 11.48 27.12 26.04
C GLY A 377 12.59 28.08 25.60
N ASP A 378 12.96 29.05 26.42
CA ASP A 378 14.00 30.04 26.09
C ASP A 378 15.41 29.60 26.47
N ARG A 379 15.56 28.39 27.08
CA ARG A 379 16.87 27.82 27.39
C ARG A 379 17.54 27.27 26.12
N PRO A 380 18.88 27.28 26.04
CA PRO A 380 19.60 26.74 24.89
C PRO A 380 19.48 25.22 24.81
N VAL A 381 19.49 24.71 23.62
CA VAL A 381 19.46 23.26 23.30
C VAL A 381 20.62 22.52 23.95
N ASP A 382 21.76 23.19 24.11
CA ASP A 382 22.98 22.68 24.75
C ASP A 382 22.75 22.13 26.18
N ASP A 383 21.81 22.73 26.94
CA ASP A 383 21.49 22.31 28.27
C ASP A 383 20.74 20.97 28.36
N TYR A 384 20.04 20.57 27.30
CA TYR A 384 19.10 19.44 27.33
C TYR A 384 19.38 18.37 26.25
N MET A 385 20.34 18.60 25.36
CA MET A 385 20.71 17.61 24.36
C MET A 385 21.42 16.41 24.99
N ARG A 386 21.29 15.27 24.35
CA ARG A 386 22.01 14.05 24.70
C ARG A 386 23.39 14.07 24.03
N ARG A 387 24.49 14.14 24.80
CA ARG A 387 25.86 14.25 24.29
C ARG A 387 26.52 12.91 23.93
N ASN A 388 26.18 11.86 24.69
CA ASN A 388 26.76 10.53 24.45
C ASN A 388 26.01 9.84 23.31
N ILE A 389 26.44 10.10 22.08
CA ILE A 389 25.83 9.59 20.85
C ILE A 389 26.85 8.80 20.04
N LYS A 390 26.36 7.79 19.35
CA LYS A 390 27.13 7.07 18.33
C LYS A 390 26.76 7.62 16.95
N SER A 391 27.75 7.86 16.12
CA SER A 391 27.65 8.22 14.71
C SER A 391 28.32 7.14 13.86
N LEU A 392 28.00 7.07 12.60
CA LEU A 392 28.57 6.11 11.66
C LEU A 392 29.05 6.83 10.39
N ALA A 393 29.96 6.20 9.66
CA ALA A 393 30.39 6.67 8.35
C ALA A 393 29.36 6.30 7.25
N PRO A 394 29.37 6.97 6.08
CA PRO A 394 28.45 6.69 4.98
C PRO A 394 28.50 5.26 4.46
N ASP A 395 29.64 4.60 4.56
CA ASP A 395 29.89 3.21 4.15
C ASP A 395 29.57 2.18 5.23
N ALA A 396 29.12 2.60 6.42
CA ALA A 396 28.79 1.69 7.52
C ALA A 396 27.62 0.75 7.13
N PRO A 397 27.75 -0.55 7.46
CA PRO A 397 26.73 -1.54 7.11
C PRO A 397 25.44 -1.38 7.92
N LEU A 398 24.31 -1.82 7.37
CA LEU A 398 22.98 -1.71 8.00
C LEU A 398 22.91 -2.38 9.39
N ARG A 399 23.66 -3.46 9.61
CA ARG A 399 23.75 -4.15 10.91
C ARG A 399 24.23 -3.23 12.04
N ASP A 400 25.19 -2.34 11.74
CA ASP A 400 25.75 -1.43 12.73
C ASP A 400 24.75 -0.33 13.09
N ILE A 401 24.01 0.16 12.10
CA ILE A 401 22.88 1.11 12.30
C ILE A 401 21.81 0.45 13.18
N SER A 402 21.41 -0.79 12.85
CA SER A 402 20.42 -1.54 13.62
C SER A 402 20.87 -1.75 15.08
N SER A 403 22.13 -2.10 15.32
CA SER A 403 22.67 -2.31 16.67
C SER A 403 22.60 -1.04 17.53
N ILE A 404 22.80 0.13 16.94
CA ILE A 404 22.73 1.43 17.64
C ILE A 404 21.28 1.83 17.92
N ILE A 405 20.39 1.67 16.95
CA ILE A 405 18.99 2.09 17.08
C ILE A 405 18.21 1.15 18.00
N VAL A 406 18.34 -0.16 17.81
CA VAL A 406 17.59 -1.17 18.58
C VAL A 406 18.28 -1.48 19.89
N GLY A 407 19.57 -1.86 19.85
CA GLY A 407 20.33 -2.22 21.03
C GLY A 407 20.73 -1.03 21.90
N GLY A 408 21.15 0.09 21.28
CA GLY A 408 21.60 1.29 21.98
C GLY A 408 20.48 2.25 22.40
N ARG A 409 19.21 2.00 22.03
CA ARG A 409 18.04 2.87 22.25
C ARG A 409 18.26 4.31 21.75
N GLN A 410 19.10 4.50 20.73
CA GLN A 410 19.32 5.80 20.08
C GLN A 410 18.31 5.94 18.93
N ARG A 411 17.48 6.99 18.94
CA ARG A 411 16.37 7.16 17.96
C ARG A 411 16.82 7.58 16.58
N LEU A 412 17.99 8.18 16.48
CA LEU A 412 18.58 8.74 15.28
C LEU A 412 20.10 8.49 15.30
N VAL A 413 20.66 8.03 14.19
CA VAL A 413 22.11 7.87 13.99
C VAL A 413 22.59 8.92 12.99
N PRO A 414 23.43 9.88 13.39
CA PRO A 414 24.09 10.81 12.47
C PRO A 414 25.08 10.05 11.59
N ILE A 415 25.00 10.29 10.29
CA ILE A 415 25.99 9.79 9.32
C ILE A 415 26.96 10.91 9.03
N VAL A 416 28.23 10.63 9.31
CA VAL A 416 29.30 11.65 9.36
C VAL A 416 30.39 11.31 8.37
N ASP A 417 30.68 12.24 7.49
CA ASP A 417 31.87 12.24 6.61
C ASP A 417 32.78 13.41 6.96
N LYS A 418 34.07 13.15 7.18
CA LYS A 418 35.09 14.17 7.53
C LYS A 418 34.63 15.13 8.65
N GLU A 419 34.07 14.56 9.73
CA GLU A 419 33.50 15.26 10.91
C GLU A 419 32.19 16.06 10.66
N LEU A 420 31.69 16.11 9.44
CA LEU A 420 30.44 16.78 9.11
C LEU A 420 29.28 15.81 8.92
N VAL A 421 28.12 16.16 9.41
CA VAL A 421 26.92 15.36 9.20
C VAL A 421 26.43 15.50 7.75
N VAL A 422 26.48 14.42 7.02
CA VAL A 422 26.00 14.33 5.65
C VAL A 422 24.54 13.82 5.57
N GLY A 423 24.10 13.08 6.56
CA GLY A 423 22.74 12.56 6.64
C GLY A 423 22.41 12.02 8.02
N VAL A 424 21.20 11.51 8.16
CA VAL A 424 20.73 10.83 9.37
C VAL A 424 19.94 9.57 9.02
N VAL A 425 20.06 8.52 9.83
CA VAL A 425 19.19 7.34 9.76
C VAL A 425 18.40 7.25 11.04
N THR A 426 17.08 7.12 10.92
CA THR A 426 16.16 7.02 12.05
C THR A 426 15.57 5.62 12.17
N ARG A 427 14.91 5.34 13.30
CA ARG A 427 14.15 4.09 13.46
C ARG A 427 13.07 3.92 12.38
N THR A 428 12.47 5.01 11.91
CA THR A 428 11.46 4.98 10.85
C THR A 428 12.07 4.58 9.51
N ASP A 429 13.28 5.05 9.20
CA ASP A 429 13.99 4.64 7.99
C ASP A 429 14.33 3.16 8.05
N LEU A 430 14.80 2.65 9.21
CA LEU A 430 15.01 1.21 9.42
C LEU A 430 13.72 0.40 9.27
N ILE A 431 12.61 0.84 9.84
CA ILE A 431 11.31 0.18 9.68
C ILE A 431 10.89 0.22 8.21
N ASN A 432 11.05 1.36 7.53
CA ASN A 432 10.74 1.49 6.11
C ASN A 432 11.63 0.58 5.25
N VAL A 433 12.92 0.45 5.57
CA VAL A 433 13.81 -0.51 4.94
C VAL A 433 13.32 -1.95 5.15
N MET A 434 12.92 -2.26 6.36
CA MET A 434 12.41 -3.59 6.75
C MET A 434 10.99 -3.86 6.24
N THR A 435 10.18 -2.81 5.95
CA THR A 435 8.82 -2.92 5.44
C THR A 435 8.71 -2.55 3.96
N SER A 436 9.64 -1.76 3.40
CA SER A 436 9.68 -1.38 1.98
C SER A 436 10.38 -2.41 1.10
N GLU A 437 10.83 -3.51 1.69
CA GLU A 437 11.19 -4.74 1.02
C GLU A 437 10.22 -5.90 1.38
N PRO A 438 8.90 -5.71 1.41
CA PRO A 438 7.99 -6.84 1.32
C PRO A 438 8.21 -7.39 -0.09
N GLY A 439 8.42 -8.69 -0.18
CA GLY A 439 8.68 -9.37 -1.42
C GLY A 439 7.75 -8.90 -2.52
N GLN A 440 8.33 -8.54 -3.61
CA GLN A 440 7.58 -8.37 -4.83
C GLN A 440 6.85 -9.67 -5.11
N VAL A 441 5.53 -9.62 -5.18
CA VAL A 441 4.76 -10.67 -5.81
C VAL A 441 5.25 -10.69 -7.26
N LEU A 442 6.13 -11.64 -7.56
CA LEU A 442 6.53 -11.87 -8.93
C LEU A 442 5.38 -12.54 -9.65
N ASP A 443 4.69 -11.81 -10.52
CA ASP A 443 4.21 -12.42 -11.72
C ASP A 443 5.42 -13.05 -12.41
N TYR A 444 5.31 -14.34 -12.70
CA TYR A 444 6.27 -15.15 -13.41
C TYR A 444 6.52 -14.57 -14.80
N GLN A 445 7.35 -13.56 -14.91
CA GLN A 445 8.10 -13.15 -16.11
C GLN A 445 9.13 -12.09 -15.69
N GLU A 446 10.37 -12.50 -15.77
CA GLU A 446 11.60 -11.71 -15.87
C GLU A 446 11.49 -10.20 -15.61
N ASN A 447 12.00 -9.72 -14.46
CA ASN A 447 13.06 -8.71 -14.51
C ASN A 447 13.52 -8.26 -13.12
N ASN A 448 14.82 -8.30 -12.98
CA ASN A 448 15.62 -7.75 -11.90
C ASN A 448 15.35 -6.27 -11.64
N SER A 449 15.49 -5.93 -10.38
CA SER A 449 15.85 -4.64 -9.80
C SER A 449 14.72 -3.77 -9.27
N ARG A 450 14.97 -3.21 -8.12
CA ARG A 450 14.29 -2.11 -7.43
C ARG A 450 14.09 -0.84 -8.27
N GLU A 451 14.65 -0.81 -9.47
CA GLU A 451 14.61 0.27 -10.42
C GLU A 451 13.86 -0.18 -11.67
N ARG A 452 12.51 -0.14 -11.58
CA ARG A 452 11.72 -0.37 -12.79
C ARG A 452 12.01 0.73 -13.79
N ASN A 453 12.65 0.37 -14.89
CA ASN A 453 12.83 1.27 -16.00
C ASN A 453 11.57 1.29 -16.87
N VAL A 454 10.97 2.47 -17.02
CA VAL A 454 9.75 2.67 -17.80
C VAL A 454 9.99 3.33 -19.15
N ALA A 455 11.24 3.37 -19.62
CA ALA A 455 11.59 3.97 -20.92
C ALA A 455 10.79 3.36 -22.09
N LYS A 456 10.47 2.06 -22.03
CA LYS A 456 9.61 1.40 -23.02
C LYS A 456 8.18 1.95 -22.94
N LEU A 457 7.60 2.09 -21.74
CA LEU A 457 6.26 2.67 -21.58
C LEU A 457 6.20 4.12 -22.08
N LEU A 458 7.22 4.92 -21.78
CA LEU A 458 7.34 6.30 -22.29
C LEU A 458 7.36 6.33 -23.81
N ARG A 459 8.03 5.36 -24.45
CA ARG A 459 8.12 5.26 -25.90
C ARG A 459 6.81 4.81 -26.54
N ASP A 460 6.17 3.81 -25.94
CA ASP A 460 5.03 3.12 -26.55
C ASP A 460 3.71 3.88 -26.33
N ARG A 461 3.56 4.62 -25.22
CA ARG A 461 2.30 5.24 -24.79
C ARG A 461 2.23 6.76 -25.00
N LEU A 462 3.37 7.43 -25.19
CA LEU A 462 3.39 8.90 -25.29
C LEU A 462 3.54 9.36 -26.76
N PRO A 463 2.88 10.48 -27.14
CA PRO A 463 3.10 11.14 -28.41
C PRO A 463 4.55 11.58 -28.56
N ALA A 464 5.02 11.65 -29.81
CA ALA A 464 6.41 12.00 -30.12
C ALA A 464 6.85 13.35 -29.50
N ARG A 465 5.97 14.35 -29.50
CA ARG A 465 6.26 15.66 -28.93
C ARG A 465 6.47 15.61 -27.41
N VAL A 466 5.69 14.83 -26.67
CA VAL A 466 5.85 14.68 -25.21
C VAL A 466 7.14 13.94 -24.90
N ARG A 467 7.46 12.89 -25.65
CA ARG A 467 8.74 12.18 -25.53
C ARG A 467 9.93 13.11 -25.75
N HIS A 468 9.90 13.91 -26.82
CA HIS A 468 10.96 14.88 -27.12
C HIS A 468 11.15 15.87 -25.98
N LEU A 469 10.06 16.37 -25.40
CA LEU A 469 10.09 17.26 -24.23
C LEU A 469 10.77 16.60 -23.02
N LEU A 470 10.41 15.34 -22.70
CA LEU A 470 11.00 14.61 -21.58
C LEU A 470 12.50 14.34 -21.78
N GLU A 471 12.90 13.97 -23.00
CA GLU A 471 14.29 13.76 -23.37
C GLU A 471 15.11 15.07 -23.32
N LEU A 472 14.51 16.18 -23.78
CA LEU A 472 15.12 17.51 -23.69
C LEU A 472 15.33 17.90 -22.22
N ALA A 473 14.33 17.72 -21.37
CA ALA A 473 14.42 18.00 -19.95
C ALA A 473 15.52 17.15 -19.27
N GLY A 474 15.63 15.87 -19.63
CA GLY A 474 16.68 14.98 -19.11
C GLY A 474 18.09 15.44 -19.53
N ARG A 475 18.30 15.74 -20.80
CA ARG A 475 19.60 16.29 -21.29
C ARG A 475 19.96 17.61 -20.62
N LEU A 476 18.97 18.48 -20.41
CA LEU A 476 19.15 19.75 -19.73
C LEU A 476 19.55 19.56 -18.27
N GLY A 477 18.91 18.61 -17.58
CA GLY A 477 19.27 18.22 -16.21
C GLY A 477 20.71 17.75 -16.09
N GLN A 478 21.17 16.88 -17.01
CA GLN A 478 22.56 16.43 -17.07
C GLN A 478 23.53 17.61 -17.29
N ARG A 479 23.22 18.52 -18.23
CA ARG A 479 24.04 19.69 -18.52
C ARG A 479 24.18 20.65 -17.34
N LEU A 480 23.09 20.83 -16.58
CA LEU A 480 23.04 21.70 -15.40
C LEU A 480 23.45 20.99 -14.09
N ASN A 481 23.77 19.72 -14.16
CA ASN A 481 24.00 18.86 -12.98
C ASN A 481 22.89 18.94 -11.94
N MET A 482 21.66 18.90 -12.40
CA MET A 482 20.43 18.92 -11.57
C MET A 482 19.60 17.69 -11.85
N PRO A 483 19.28 16.86 -10.85
CA PRO A 483 18.33 15.77 -11.02
C PRO A 483 16.94 16.28 -11.41
N VAL A 484 16.39 15.73 -12.50
CA VAL A 484 15.10 16.13 -13.07
C VAL A 484 14.14 14.95 -13.09
N TYR A 485 12.95 15.20 -12.60
CA TYR A 485 11.89 14.21 -12.50
C TYR A 485 10.60 14.71 -13.14
N VAL A 486 9.87 13.83 -13.81
CA VAL A 486 8.45 14.03 -14.08
C VAL A 486 7.64 13.30 -13.01
N VAL A 487 6.55 13.90 -12.51
CA VAL A 487 5.94 13.48 -11.24
C VAL A 487 4.41 13.42 -11.30
N GLY A 488 3.82 12.77 -10.32
CA GLY A 488 2.41 12.87 -9.94
C GLY A 488 1.43 12.24 -10.93
N GLY A 489 0.42 13.03 -11.32
CA GLY A 489 -0.68 12.58 -12.18
C GLY A 489 -0.24 11.99 -13.50
N PHE A 490 0.75 12.58 -14.13
CA PHE A 490 1.35 12.09 -15.37
C PHE A 490 1.89 10.66 -15.23
N VAL A 491 2.66 10.40 -14.17
CA VAL A 491 3.26 9.07 -13.94
C VAL A 491 2.19 8.02 -13.63
N ARG A 492 1.22 8.37 -12.79
CA ARG A 492 0.07 7.50 -12.51
C ARG A 492 -0.69 7.13 -13.78
N ASP A 493 -1.05 8.13 -14.60
CA ASP A 493 -1.87 7.93 -15.79
C ASP A 493 -1.09 7.17 -16.88
N LEU A 494 0.23 7.39 -16.98
CA LEU A 494 1.11 6.56 -17.81
C LEU A 494 1.07 5.08 -17.39
N LEU A 495 1.07 4.78 -16.09
CA LEU A 495 1.00 3.40 -15.59
C LEU A 495 -0.39 2.78 -15.80
N LEU A 496 -1.45 3.59 -15.73
CA LEU A 496 -2.85 3.17 -15.96
C LEU A 496 -3.24 3.10 -17.45
N ASP A 497 -2.33 3.41 -18.37
CA ASP A 497 -2.62 3.50 -19.80
C ASP A 497 -3.73 4.50 -20.15
N ARG A 498 -3.73 5.64 -19.45
CA ARG A 498 -4.67 6.73 -19.68
C ARG A 498 -3.94 7.91 -20.34
N PRO A 499 -4.53 8.55 -21.37
CA PRO A 499 -3.93 9.71 -21.99
C PRO A 499 -3.87 10.87 -20.99
N ASN A 500 -2.67 11.35 -20.72
CA ASN A 500 -2.41 12.55 -19.94
C ASN A 500 -1.15 13.23 -20.50
N HIS A 501 -1.29 14.48 -20.91
CA HIS A 501 -0.21 15.27 -21.49
C HIS A 501 0.20 16.45 -20.61
N ASP A 502 -0.36 16.55 -19.42
CA ASP A 502 -0.03 17.57 -18.42
C ASP A 502 1.26 17.15 -17.69
N VAL A 503 2.36 17.77 -18.09
CA VAL A 503 3.72 17.39 -17.66
C VAL A 503 4.18 18.33 -16.56
N ASP A 504 4.34 17.79 -15.35
CA ASP A 504 4.90 18.48 -14.20
C ASP A 504 6.34 18.03 -13.96
N PHE A 505 7.31 18.96 -13.99
CA PHE A 505 8.69 18.69 -13.63
C PHE A 505 8.98 19.07 -12.18
N VAL A 506 9.75 18.21 -11.50
CA VAL A 506 10.39 18.54 -10.23
C VAL A 506 11.89 18.42 -10.39
N VAL A 507 12.62 19.42 -9.91
CA VAL A 507 14.08 19.53 -10.03
C VAL A 507 14.70 19.59 -8.64
N GLU A 508 15.66 18.73 -8.36
CA GLU A 508 16.50 18.86 -7.16
C GLU A 508 17.59 19.89 -7.45
N GLY A 509 17.40 21.11 -6.94
CA GLY A 509 18.24 22.26 -7.22
C GLY A 509 17.39 23.50 -7.49
N GLU A 510 17.93 24.47 -8.23
CA GLU A 510 17.22 25.70 -8.59
C GLU A 510 16.25 25.50 -9.76
N GLY A 511 15.01 25.14 -9.51
CA GLY A 511 13.98 24.94 -10.53
C GLY A 511 13.72 26.15 -11.42
N VAL A 512 13.90 27.38 -10.92
CA VAL A 512 13.79 28.62 -11.72
C VAL A 512 14.87 28.69 -12.81
N THR A 513 16.11 28.36 -12.46
CA THR A 513 17.22 28.29 -13.40
C THR A 513 17.00 27.24 -14.47
N PHE A 514 16.50 26.05 -14.07
CA PHE A 514 16.11 25.00 -15.00
C PHE A 514 14.98 25.45 -15.93
N ALA A 515 13.93 26.08 -15.39
CA ALA A 515 12.79 26.57 -16.18
C ALA A 515 13.20 27.61 -17.21
N ARG A 516 14.10 28.51 -16.86
CA ARG A 516 14.66 29.50 -17.83
C ARG A 516 15.45 28.83 -18.95
N ALA A 517 16.27 27.85 -18.61
CA ALA A 517 17.04 27.11 -19.60
C ALA A 517 16.10 26.29 -20.52
N LEU A 518 15.07 25.67 -19.97
CA LEU A 518 14.05 24.93 -20.75
C LEU A 518 13.26 25.87 -21.67
N ALA A 519 12.86 27.04 -21.18
CA ALA A 519 12.18 28.06 -21.99
C ALA A 519 13.05 28.54 -23.15
N ALA A 520 14.36 28.75 -22.93
CA ALA A 520 15.27 29.14 -23.97
C ALA A 520 15.40 28.10 -25.10
N GLU A 521 15.44 26.80 -24.74
CA GLU A 521 15.46 25.70 -25.72
C GLU A 521 14.13 25.56 -26.50
N LEU A 522 12.98 25.89 -25.87
CA LEU A 522 11.66 25.82 -26.49
C LEU A 522 11.20 27.11 -27.16
N GLY A 523 12.02 28.16 -27.14
CA GLY A 523 11.65 29.49 -27.67
C GLY A 523 10.51 30.15 -26.90
N GLY A 524 10.35 29.82 -25.62
CA GLY A 524 9.25 30.24 -24.77
C GLY A 524 9.65 31.33 -23.76
N ARG A 525 8.72 31.59 -22.82
CA ARG A 525 8.88 32.53 -21.71
C ARG A 525 8.60 31.86 -20.38
N VAL A 526 9.15 32.39 -19.26
CA VAL A 526 8.93 31.90 -17.90
C VAL A 526 8.10 32.87 -17.09
N ARG A 527 7.10 32.33 -16.36
CA ARG A 527 6.38 33.02 -15.31
C ARG A 527 6.81 32.45 -13.96
N GLU A 528 7.48 33.24 -13.12
CA GLU A 528 8.02 32.79 -11.84
C GLU A 528 7.06 33.07 -10.68
N HIS A 529 6.91 32.09 -9.77
CA HIS A 529 6.20 32.17 -8.50
C HIS A 529 7.17 31.92 -7.34
N ARG A 530 8.04 32.87 -7.06
CA ARG A 530 9.15 32.74 -6.10
C ARG A 530 8.72 32.30 -4.71
N LYS A 531 7.53 32.73 -4.24
CA LYS A 531 6.99 32.35 -2.91
C LYS A 531 6.79 30.85 -2.77
N PHE A 532 6.49 30.16 -3.86
CA PHE A 532 6.21 28.71 -3.86
C PHE A 532 7.28 27.89 -4.57
N LEU A 533 8.41 28.49 -4.94
CA LEU A 533 9.52 27.86 -5.66
C LEU A 533 9.04 27.11 -6.92
N THR A 534 8.07 27.71 -7.65
CA THR A 534 7.53 27.16 -8.88
C THR A 534 7.69 28.14 -10.02
N SER A 535 7.79 27.62 -11.23
CA SER A 535 7.85 28.38 -12.48
C SER A 535 6.97 27.71 -13.52
N MET A 536 6.33 28.51 -14.37
CA MET A 536 5.58 28.03 -15.53
C MET A 536 6.33 28.45 -16.80
N VAL A 537 6.68 27.46 -17.62
CA VAL A 537 7.23 27.69 -18.97
C VAL A 537 6.06 27.73 -19.95
N ILE A 538 5.99 28.81 -20.73
CA ILE A 538 4.94 29.02 -21.74
C ILE A 538 5.63 29.09 -23.09
N TYR A 539 5.24 28.23 -24.02
CA TYR A 539 5.82 28.19 -25.37
C TYR A 539 4.71 27.84 -26.40
N HIS A 540 5.00 28.04 -27.67
CA HIS A 540 4.11 27.65 -28.77
C HIS A 540 4.65 26.36 -29.39
N ASP A 541 3.80 25.38 -29.61
CA ASP A 541 4.16 24.14 -30.28
C ASP A 541 4.24 24.35 -31.81
N GLU A 542 4.57 23.28 -32.55
CA GLU A 542 4.69 23.30 -34.01
C GLU A 542 3.39 23.75 -34.72
N ASP A 543 2.25 23.54 -34.10
CA ASP A 543 0.92 23.94 -34.58
C ASP A 543 0.55 25.38 -34.19
N GLY A 544 1.43 26.08 -33.48
CA GLY A 544 1.24 27.45 -32.99
C GLY A 544 0.33 27.58 -31.77
N LEU A 545 0.02 26.45 -31.13
CA LEU A 545 -0.80 26.43 -29.90
C LEU A 545 0.05 26.71 -28.67
N GLU A 546 -0.45 27.59 -27.79
CA GLU A 546 0.20 27.87 -26.51
C GLU A 546 0.18 26.64 -25.58
N GLN A 547 1.35 26.18 -25.20
CA GLN A 547 1.57 25.08 -24.26
C GLN A 547 2.14 25.62 -22.96
N ARG A 548 1.83 24.93 -21.85
CA ARG A 548 2.29 25.29 -20.50
C ARG A 548 2.92 24.09 -19.83
N ILE A 549 4.04 24.31 -19.16
CA ILE A 549 4.76 23.30 -18.41
C ILE A 549 5.04 23.83 -17.03
N ASP A 550 4.62 23.13 -16.00
CA ASP A 550 4.92 23.49 -14.64
C ASP A 550 6.27 22.88 -14.20
N VAL A 551 7.13 23.73 -13.64
CA VAL A 551 8.43 23.35 -13.09
C VAL A 551 8.47 23.76 -11.63
N ALA A 552 8.63 22.79 -10.76
CA ALA A 552 8.79 23.00 -9.33
C ALA A 552 10.21 22.63 -8.88
N THR A 553 10.74 23.36 -7.92
CA THR A 553 11.88 22.91 -7.14
C THR A 553 11.42 21.83 -6.15
N ALA A 554 12.19 20.76 -5.98
CA ALA A 554 11.92 19.76 -4.95
C ALA A 554 11.88 20.43 -3.57
N ARG A 555 10.74 20.32 -2.88
CA ARG A 555 10.47 21.10 -1.69
C ARG A 555 9.76 20.31 -0.62
N LEU A 556 9.95 20.70 0.62
CA LEU A 556 9.15 20.33 1.76
C LEU A 556 8.06 21.38 1.98
N GLU A 557 6.87 20.95 2.33
CA GLU A 557 5.78 21.84 2.74
C GLU A 557 5.44 21.55 4.20
N TYR A 558 5.22 22.59 4.97
CA TYR A 558 4.71 22.50 6.33
C TYR A 558 3.63 23.53 6.59
N TYR A 559 2.68 23.15 7.42
CA TYR A 559 1.48 23.94 7.70
C TYR A 559 1.57 24.48 9.12
N GLU A 560 1.61 25.82 9.26
CA GLU A 560 1.67 26.49 10.58
C GLU A 560 0.42 26.23 11.41
N SER A 561 -0.71 25.98 10.74
CA SER A 561 -1.97 25.58 11.37
C SER A 561 -2.78 24.70 10.40
N PRO A 562 -3.71 23.87 10.90
CA PRO A 562 -4.59 23.08 10.05
C PRO A 562 -5.31 23.94 9.01
N ALA A 563 -5.35 23.49 7.76
CA ALA A 563 -5.97 24.16 6.61
C ALA A 563 -5.31 25.49 6.17
N ALA A 564 -4.17 25.89 6.73
CA ALA A 564 -3.39 27.05 6.27
C ALA A 564 -2.76 26.82 4.89
N LEU A 565 -2.19 27.87 4.29
CA LEU A 565 -1.30 27.72 3.13
C LEU A 565 0.07 27.26 3.62
N PRO A 566 0.73 26.32 2.92
CA PRO A 566 2.02 25.82 3.34
C PRO A 566 3.14 26.85 3.20
N THR A 567 4.10 26.80 4.12
CA THR A 567 5.44 27.40 3.95
C THR A 567 6.33 26.33 3.29
N VAL A 568 7.21 26.75 2.38
CA VAL A 568 7.99 25.85 1.53
C VAL A 568 9.50 26.06 1.72
N GLU A 569 10.26 24.95 1.76
CA GLU A 569 11.70 24.94 1.84
C GLU A 569 12.29 23.94 0.84
N LEU A 570 13.54 24.19 0.39
CA LEU A 570 14.25 23.30 -0.51
C LEU A 570 14.47 21.92 0.13
N SER A 571 14.24 20.86 -0.63
CA SER A 571 14.37 19.49 -0.15
C SER A 571 14.67 18.48 -1.26
N SER A 572 14.71 17.20 -0.93
CA SER A 572 14.87 16.10 -1.89
C SER A 572 13.55 15.69 -2.55
N ILE A 573 13.64 14.94 -3.66
CA ILE A 573 12.46 14.37 -4.33
C ILE A 573 11.63 13.49 -3.38
N LYS A 574 12.26 12.73 -2.48
CA LYS A 574 11.55 11.90 -1.49
C LYS A 574 10.61 12.72 -0.61
N MET A 575 11.07 13.88 -0.16
CA MET A 575 10.27 14.79 0.68
C MET A 575 9.19 15.51 -0.14
N ASP A 576 9.48 15.87 -1.40
CA ASP A 576 8.48 16.41 -2.31
C ASP A 576 7.35 15.42 -2.58
N LEU A 577 7.67 14.15 -2.76
CA LEU A 577 6.67 13.10 -2.93
C LEU A 577 5.90 12.83 -1.64
N PHE A 578 6.55 12.92 -0.45
CA PHE A 578 5.92 12.66 0.85
C PHE A 578 4.84 13.68 1.23
N ARG A 579 4.94 14.95 0.77
CA ARG A 579 3.94 16.00 1.02
C ARG A 579 2.67 15.87 0.18
N ARG A 580 2.63 14.98 -0.82
CA ARG A 580 1.50 14.80 -1.73
C ARG A 580 0.29 14.17 -1.03
N ASP A 581 -0.81 14.03 -1.75
CA ASP A 581 -2.08 13.57 -1.19
C ASP A 581 -2.15 12.05 -1.00
N PHE A 582 -1.86 11.29 -2.07
CA PHE A 582 -1.99 9.84 -2.11
C PHE A 582 -0.75 9.16 -2.66
N THR A 583 -0.52 7.91 -2.26
CA THR A 583 0.60 7.09 -2.73
C THR A 583 0.64 6.96 -4.26
N ILE A 584 -0.52 6.85 -4.90
CA ILE A 584 -0.65 6.75 -6.36
C ILE A 584 -0.19 8.03 -7.10
N ASN A 585 -0.15 9.17 -6.42
CA ASN A 585 0.34 10.45 -6.93
C ASN A 585 1.78 10.76 -6.46
N ALA A 586 2.34 9.92 -5.58
CA ALA A 586 3.70 10.06 -5.05
C ALA A 586 4.70 9.21 -5.84
N LEU A 587 4.58 9.24 -7.14
CA LEU A 587 5.43 8.55 -8.11
C LEU A 587 6.22 9.57 -8.93
N ALA A 588 7.44 9.23 -9.29
CA ALA A 588 8.29 10.04 -10.15
C ALA A 588 9.04 9.19 -11.18
N ILE A 589 9.41 9.77 -12.31
CA ILE A 589 10.31 9.16 -13.29
C ILE A 589 11.52 10.07 -13.43
N ARG A 590 12.71 9.56 -13.16
CA ARG A 590 13.96 10.27 -13.32
C ARG A 590 14.37 10.31 -14.79
N LEU A 591 14.74 11.49 -15.28
CA LEU A 591 15.02 11.75 -16.70
C LEU A 591 16.50 11.95 -17.02
N ASP A 592 17.31 12.41 -16.06
CA ASP A 592 18.72 12.73 -16.20
C ASP A 592 19.66 11.54 -15.97
N CYS A 593 19.15 10.36 -15.68
CA CYS A 593 19.93 9.17 -15.35
C CYS A 593 20.26 8.27 -16.55
N THR A 594 21.22 7.37 -16.35
CA THR A 594 21.53 6.28 -17.29
C THR A 594 21.40 4.96 -16.56
N PRO A 595 20.46 4.07 -16.95
CA PRO A 595 19.55 4.20 -18.10
C PRO A 595 18.39 5.20 -17.87
N TYR A 596 17.99 5.92 -18.92
CA TYR A 596 16.89 6.89 -18.94
C TYR A 596 15.55 6.24 -18.56
N GLY A 597 14.72 6.98 -17.80
CA GLY A 597 13.34 6.54 -17.48
C GLY A 597 13.24 5.64 -16.25
N GLN A 598 14.06 5.86 -15.23
CA GLN A 598 14.01 5.19 -13.94
C GLN A 598 12.78 5.61 -13.15
N LEU A 599 11.87 4.68 -12.82
CA LEU A 599 10.70 4.93 -12.00
C LEU A 599 11.08 4.94 -10.51
N VAL A 600 10.70 6.01 -9.82
CA VAL A 600 10.94 6.24 -8.39
C VAL A 600 9.63 6.07 -7.63
N ASP A 601 9.57 5.09 -6.74
CA ASP A 601 8.41 4.79 -5.90
C ASP A 601 8.85 4.49 -4.46
N PHE A 602 8.81 5.49 -3.60
CA PHE A 602 9.18 5.34 -2.18
C PHE A 602 8.04 4.84 -1.29
N PHE A 603 6.79 4.93 -1.78
CA PHE A 603 5.60 4.79 -0.94
C PHE A 603 4.66 3.67 -1.39
N GLY A 604 5.07 2.86 -2.37
CA GLY A 604 4.30 1.73 -2.86
C GLY A 604 3.12 2.12 -3.76
N GLY A 605 3.21 3.25 -4.45
CA GLY A 605 2.16 3.74 -5.34
C GLY A 605 1.85 2.80 -6.50
N GLN A 606 2.85 2.09 -7.05
CA GLN A 606 2.63 1.08 -8.08
C GLN A 606 1.74 -0.07 -7.60
N ARG A 607 1.98 -0.53 -6.38
CA ARG A 607 1.16 -1.58 -5.76
C ARG A 607 -0.27 -1.09 -5.57
N ASP A 608 -0.44 0.12 -5.05
CA ASP A 608 -1.75 0.70 -4.79
C ASP A 608 -2.55 0.93 -6.09
N ILE A 609 -1.86 1.28 -7.19
CA ILE A 609 -2.46 1.33 -8.54
C ILE A 609 -2.92 -0.07 -8.98
N LYS A 610 -2.11 -1.11 -8.80
CA LYS A 610 -2.45 -2.50 -9.16
C LYS A 610 -3.62 -3.03 -8.34
N GLU A 611 -3.64 -2.72 -7.03
CA GLU A 611 -4.70 -3.12 -6.10
C GLU A 611 -5.98 -2.28 -6.23
N GLY A 612 -5.92 -1.14 -6.92
CA GLY A 612 -7.04 -0.20 -7.01
C GLY A 612 -7.37 0.48 -5.68
N VAL A 613 -6.37 0.79 -4.85
CA VAL A 613 -6.56 1.32 -3.49
C VAL A 613 -6.01 2.74 -3.38
N LEU A 614 -6.78 3.62 -2.74
CA LEU A 614 -6.32 4.96 -2.36
C LEU A 614 -5.80 4.95 -0.92
N ARG A 615 -4.49 5.17 -0.77
CA ARG A 615 -3.83 5.33 0.55
C ARG A 615 -3.19 6.70 0.67
N VAL A 616 -3.32 7.29 1.85
CA VAL A 616 -2.61 8.53 2.20
C VAL A 616 -1.17 8.22 2.59
N LEU A 617 -0.28 9.20 2.44
CA LEU A 617 1.14 9.06 2.75
C LEU A 617 1.44 9.08 4.25
N HIS A 618 0.62 9.78 5.05
CA HIS A 618 0.74 9.85 6.50
C HIS A 618 -0.61 10.13 7.18
N THR A 619 -0.70 9.84 8.46
CA THR A 619 -1.95 9.91 9.24
C THR A 619 -2.51 11.31 9.44
N LEU A 620 -1.69 12.35 9.31
CA LEU A 620 -2.12 13.75 9.41
C LEU A 620 -2.54 14.37 8.07
N SER A 621 -2.46 13.63 6.97
CA SER A 621 -2.67 14.14 5.61
C SER A 621 -3.98 14.92 5.45
N PHE A 622 -5.10 14.45 6.01
CA PHE A 622 -6.38 15.14 5.95
C PHE A 622 -6.54 16.28 6.98
N VAL A 623 -5.73 16.27 8.04
CA VAL A 623 -5.70 17.38 9.02
C VAL A 623 -4.93 18.57 8.46
N GLU A 624 -3.80 18.32 7.80
CA GLU A 624 -3.01 19.35 7.13
C GLU A 624 -3.76 19.98 5.97
N ASP A 625 -4.33 19.15 5.11
CA ASP A 625 -5.19 19.62 4.01
C ASP A 625 -6.51 18.83 3.94
N PRO A 626 -7.57 19.35 4.56
CA PRO A 626 -8.88 18.69 4.53
C PRO A 626 -9.48 18.52 3.13
N THR A 627 -9.06 19.32 2.12
CA THR A 627 -9.53 19.16 0.73
C THR A 627 -9.14 17.81 0.14
N ARG A 628 -8.08 17.17 0.65
CA ARG A 628 -7.68 15.83 0.21
C ARG A 628 -8.77 14.78 0.44
N SER A 629 -9.67 14.98 1.41
CA SER A 629 -10.82 14.08 1.63
C SER A 629 -11.84 14.13 0.47
N LEU A 630 -12.07 15.31 -0.10
CA LEU A 630 -12.90 15.48 -1.29
C LEU A 630 -12.22 14.90 -2.54
N ARG A 631 -10.91 15.14 -2.66
CA ARG A 631 -10.06 14.56 -3.72
C ARG A 631 -10.03 13.03 -3.66
N ALA A 632 -10.04 12.43 -2.46
CA ALA A 632 -10.11 10.98 -2.29
C ALA A 632 -11.35 10.40 -2.96
N VAL A 633 -12.52 10.99 -2.72
CA VAL A 633 -13.76 10.55 -3.36
C VAL A 633 -13.71 10.76 -4.87
N ARG A 634 -13.17 11.88 -5.32
CA ARG A 634 -13.03 12.17 -6.75
C ARG A 634 -12.15 11.14 -7.45
N PHE A 635 -10.99 10.81 -6.89
CA PHE A 635 -10.10 9.80 -7.46
C PHE A 635 -10.65 8.37 -7.33
N GLU A 636 -11.36 8.05 -6.24
CA GLU A 636 -12.08 6.78 -6.09
C GLU A 636 -13.01 6.54 -7.29
N GLN A 637 -13.83 7.53 -7.64
CA GLN A 637 -14.77 7.41 -8.76
C GLN A 637 -14.09 7.50 -10.13
N ARG A 638 -13.11 8.40 -10.30
CA ARG A 638 -12.41 8.60 -11.58
C ARG A 638 -11.68 7.34 -12.04
N TYR A 639 -11.03 6.62 -11.12
CA TYR A 639 -10.20 5.47 -11.45
C TYR A 639 -10.89 4.12 -11.18
N GLY A 640 -12.06 4.12 -10.56
CA GLY A 640 -12.73 2.91 -10.11
C GLY A 640 -11.97 2.24 -8.97
N PHE A 641 -11.24 3.02 -8.17
CA PHE A 641 -10.50 2.54 -7.01
C PHE A 641 -11.40 2.53 -5.78
N HIS A 642 -10.86 2.07 -4.64
CA HIS A 642 -11.53 2.19 -3.35
C HIS A 642 -10.63 2.89 -2.32
N ILE A 643 -11.24 3.70 -1.47
CA ILE A 643 -10.55 4.35 -0.36
C ILE A 643 -10.18 3.27 0.66
N GLY A 644 -8.88 3.14 0.99
CA GLY A 644 -8.43 2.13 1.94
C GLY A 644 -9.01 2.33 3.35
N PRO A 645 -9.20 1.26 4.15
CA PRO A 645 -9.85 1.33 5.46
C PRO A 645 -9.22 2.34 6.43
N SER A 646 -7.89 2.46 6.40
CA SER A 646 -7.16 3.46 7.19
C SER A 646 -7.51 4.88 6.77
N ALA A 647 -7.61 5.17 5.46
CA ALA A 647 -7.98 6.48 4.96
C ALA A 647 -9.45 6.82 5.28
N GLU A 648 -10.38 5.86 5.19
CA GLU A 648 -11.76 6.07 5.64
C GLU A 648 -11.85 6.41 7.14
N LYS A 649 -11.07 5.75 7.98
CA LYS A 649 -10.98 6.07 9.41
C LYS A 649 -10.49 7.50 9.63
N LEU A 650 -9.49 7.94 8.86
CA LEU A 650 -8.96 9.30 8.95
C LEU A 650 -9.99 10.34 8.47
N ILE A 651 -10.81 10.03 7.45
CA ILE A 651 -11.94 10.89 7.04
C ILE A 651 -12.97 11.02 8.16
N LYS A 652 -13.32 9.94 8.85
CA LYS A 652 -14.22 9.98 10.01
C LYS A 652 -13.65 10.84 11.15
N ASN A 653 -12.36 10.72 11.41
CA ASN A 653 -11.67 11.57 12.40
C ASN A 653 -11.66 13.04 11.98
N LEU A 654 -11.42 13.35 10.71
CA LEU A 654 -11.49 14.70 10.15
C LEU A 654 -12.86 15.36 10.42
N LEU A 655 -13.93 14.61 10.18
CA LEU A 655 -15.30 15.08 10.42
C LEU A 655 -15.57 15.33 11.91
N SER A 656 -15.16 14.43 12.79
CA SER A 656 -15.32 14.58 14.24
C SER A 656 -14.54 15.78 14.81
N LEU A 657 -13.44 16.17 14.17
CA LEU A 657 -12.62 17.33 14.55
C LEU A 657 -13.07 18.65 13.88
N HIS A 658 -14.13 18.64 13.10
CA HIS A 658 -14.65 19.81 12.37
C HIS A 658 -13.59 20.53 11.51
N MET A 659 -12.66 19.80 10.91
CA MET A 659 -11.54 20.38 10.17
C MET A 659 -11.96 21.00 8.83
N LEU A 660 -13.06 20.52 8.24
CA LEU A 660 -13.60 21.10 7.00
C LEU A 660 -14.14 22.52 7.19
N ASP A 661 -14.62 22.84 8.40
CA ASP A 661 -15.14 24.17 8.73
C ASP A 661 -14.04 25.25 8.74
N LYS A 662 -12.77 24.85 8.81
CA LYS A 662 -11.59 25.74 8.76
C LYS A 662 -11.13 26.07 7.34
N LEU A 663 -11.68 25.39 6.33
CA LEU A 663 -11.35 25.66 4.93
C LEU A 663 -11.99 26.95 4.44
N SER A 664 -11.29 27.69 3.58
CA SER A 664 -11.92 28.78 2.86
C SER A 664 -12.92 28.25 1.83
N GLY A 665 -14.05 28.92 1.69
CA GLY A 665 -15.07 28.55 0.71
C GLY A 665 -14.53 28.42 -0.72
N LYS A 666 -13.55 29.24 -1.09
CA LYS A 666 -12.87 29.17 -2.41
C LYS A 666 -12.18 27.82 -2.64
N ARG A 667 -11.52 27.24 -1.62
CA ARG A 667 -10.86 25.91 -1.73
C ARG A 667 -11.88 24.81 -1.90
N ILE A 668 -12.99 24.88 -1.14
CA ILE A 668 -14.10 23.94 -1.27
C ILE A 668 -14.74 24.06 -2.65
N PHE A 669 -14.97 25.28 -3.13
CA PHE A 669 -15.57 25.55 -4.43
C PHE A 669 -14.70 24.99 -5.58
N ASN A 670 -13.39 25.13 -5.52
CA ASN A 670 -12.49 24.56 -6.52
C ASN A 670 -12.63 23.03 -6.61
N GLU A 671 -12.61 22.31 -5.48
CA GLU A 671 -12.79 20.85 -5.50
C GLU A 671 -14.21 20.46 -5.94
N TYR A 672 -15.22 21.23 -5.56
CA TYR A 672 -16.59 21.05 -6.04
C TYR A 672 -16.69 21.17 -7.56
N THR A 673 -16.06 22.18 -8.16
CA THR A 673 -16.00 22.37 -9.61
C THR A 673 -15.32 21.16 -10.28
N HIS A 674 -14.19 20.70 -9.75
CA HIS A 674 -13.52 19.53 -10.26
C HIS A 674 -14.36 18.24 -10.17
N ILE A 675 -15.17 18.08 -9.11
CA ILE A 675 -16.11 16.96 -8.99
C ILE A 675 -17.20 17.05 -10.07
N CYS A 676 -17.72 18.25 -10.35
CA CYS A 676 -18.75 18.45 -11.37
C CYS A 676 -18.23 18.23 -12.80
N ASP A 677 -16.93 18.28 -13.01
CA ASP A 677 -16.28 18.05 -14.30
C ASP A 677 -15.83 16.60 -14.52
N GLU A 678 -16.03 15.70 -13.53
CA GLU A 678 -15.79 14.27 -13.69
C GLU A 678 -16.81 13.62 -14.64
N ASP A 679 -16.52 12.40 -15.09
CA ASP A 679 -17.43 11.63 -15.97
C ASP A 679 -18.74 11.24 -15.27
N ASP A 680 -18.68 10.99 -13.96
CA ASP A 680 -19.83 10.67 -13.12
C ASP A 680 -19.88 11.47 -11.81
N PRO A 681 -20.28 12.75 -11.86
CA PRO A 681 -20.44 13.56 -10.67
C PRO A 681 -21.49 13.04 -9.70
N ALA A 682 -22.54 12.35 -10.20
CA ALA A 682 -23.60 11.81 -9.37
C ALA A 682 -23.06 10.73 -8.42
N ALA A 683 -22.23 9.83 -8.91
CA ALA A 683 -21.55 8.82 -8.08
C ALA A 683 -20.61 9.46 -7.03
N CYS A 684 -19.92 10.55 -7.39
CA CYS A 684 -19.11 11.31 -6.44
C CYS A 684 -19.98 11.88 -5.30
N PHE A 685 -21.13 12.50 -5.61
CA PHE A 685 -22.03 13.03 -4.60
C PHE A 685 -22.63 11.95 -3.71
N GLU A 686 -22.98 10.79 -4.27
CA GLU A 686 -23.45 9.65 -3.48
C GLU A 686 -22.39 9.16 -2.50
N ARG A 687 -21.15 9.07 -2.94
CA ARG A 687 -20.04 8.66 -2.08
C ARG A 687 -19.72 9.72 -1.01
N LEU A 688 -19.76 11.01 -1.36
CA LEU A 688 -19.62 12.12 -0.39
C LEU A 688 -20.70 12.08 0.69
N ASP A 689 -21.96 11.83 0.32
CA ASP A 689 -23.06 11.67 1.26
C ASP A 689 -22.86 10.47 2.18
N GLY A 690 -22.48 9.32 1.62
CA GLY A 690 -22.17 8.10 2.37
C GLY A 690 -21.03 8.23 3.37
N LEU A 691 -20.04 9.08 3.10
CA LEU A 691 -18.95 9.40 4.02
C LEU A 691 -19.25 10.57 4.97
N GLY A 692 -20.37 11.28 4.79
CA GLY A 692 -20.74 12.47 5.56
C GLY A 692 -20.03 13.75 5.12
N LEU A 693 -19.32 13.73 3.99
CA LEU A 693 -18.55 14.86 3.44
C LEU A 693 -19.42 15.86 2.67
N LEU A 694 -20.62 15.49 2.25
CA LEU A 694 -21.47 16.35 1.42
C LEU A 694 -21.82 17.69 2.11
N ARG A 695 -21.89 17.69 3.44
CA ARG A 695 -22.14 18.90 4.25
C ARG A 695 -21.02 19.95 4.15
N ALA A 696 -19.81 19.54 3.74
CA ALA A 696 -18.73 20.50 3.49
C ALA A 696 -19.01 21.40 2.28
N LEU A 697 -19.80 20.92 1.31
CA LEU A 697 -20.20 21.68 0.13
C LEU A 697 -21.36 22.63 0.42
N GLY A 698 -22.08 22.38 1.52
CA GLY A 698 -23.16 23.21 1.99
C GLY A 698 -23.90 22.58 3.16
N PRO A 699 -24.15 23.32 4.24
CA PRO A 699 -24.69 22.80 5.50
C PRO A 699 -26.05 22.12 5.37
N SER A 700 -26.85 22.53 4.37
CA SER A 700 -28.20 22.00 4.10
C SER A 700 -28.22 20.89 3.03
N LEU A 701 -27.06 20.49 2.49
CA LEU A 701 -26.98 19.47 1.43
C LEU A 701 -27.07 18.07 2.01
N THR A 702 -28.04 17.31 1.51
CA THR A 702 -28.25 15.88 1.78
C THR A 702 -28.80 15.23 0.53
N LEU A 703 -28.51 13.95 0.30
CA LEU A 703 -29.04 13.21 -0.85
C LEU A 703 -30.32 12.48 -0.50
N THR A 704 -31.45 12.96 -1.06
CA THR A 704 -32.73 12.26 -1.05
C THR A 704 -32.90 11.45 -2.34
N PRO A 705 -33.81 10.46 -2.40
CA PRO A 705 -34.09 9.71 -3.63
C PRO A 705 -34.42 10.62 -4.82
N SER A 706 -35.20 11.69 -4.61
CA SER A 706 -35.55 12.66 -5.67
C SER A 706 -34.33 13.45 -6.15
N LYS A 707 -33.38 13.77 -5.27
CA LYS A 707 -32.14 14.46 -5.66
C LYS A 707 -31.21 13.53 -6.46
N ARG A 708 -31.14 12.24 -6.11
CA ARG A 708 -30.40 11.24 -6.89
C ARG A 708 -30.94 11.12 -8.31
N GLN A 709 -32.26 11.04 -8.45
CA GLN A 709 -32.90 10.99 -9.76
C GLN A 709 -32.57 12.22 -10.61
N ILE A 710 -32.69 13.43 -10.05
CA ILE A 710 -32.42 14.67 -10.81
C ILE A 710 -30.95 14.84 -11.15
N LEU A 711 -30.02 14.35 -10.30
CA LEU A 711 -28.58 14.34 -10.61
C LEU A 711 -28.29 13.47 -11.85
N GLN A 712 -28.91 12.30 -11.96
CA GLN A 712 -28.75 11.41 -13.13
C GLN A 712 -29.37 12.06 -14.38
N GLN A 713 -30.52 12.72 -14.25
CA GLN A 713 -31.15 13.45 -15.35
C GLN A 713 -30.28 14.63 -15.81
N VAL A 714 -29.68 15.37 -14.89
CA VAL A 714 -28.72 16.45 -15.20
C VAL A 714 -27.53 15.92 -15.98
N ARG A 715 -26.96 14.78 -15.56
CA ARG A 715 -25.87 14.12 -16.29
C ARG A 715 -26.29 13.79 -17.75
N SER A 716 -27.46 13.22 -17.92
CA SER A 716 -27.99 12.88 -19.23
C SER A 716 -28.19 14.13 -20.10
N MET A 717 -28.68 15.24 -19.53
CA MET A 717 -28.89 16.51 -20.25
C MET A 717 -27.55 17.17 -20.62
N LEU A 718 -26.55 17.14 -19.74
CA LEU A 718 -25.23 17.66 -20.07
C LEU A 718 -24.57 16.86 -21.18
N ASN A 719 -24.69 15.54 -21.16
CA ASN A 719 -24.16 14.68 -22.22
C ASN A 719 -24.87 14.95 -23.55
N TRP A 720 -26.21 15.09 -23.54
CA TRP A 720 -26.96 15.49 -24.73
C TRP A 720 -26.50 16.86 -25.25
N TYR A 721 -26.29 17.85 -24.38
CA TYR A 721 -25.84 19.19 -24.80
C TYR A 721 -24.43 19.16 -25.42
N ARG A 722 -23.51 18.42 -24.85
CA ARG A 722 -22.14 18.25 -25.38
C ARG A 722 -22.13 17.67 -26.79
N LEU A 723 -23.07 16.76 -27.13
CA LEU A 723 -23.20 16.20 -28.48
C LEU A 723 -23.68 17.19 -29.53
N LEU A 724 -24.16 18.37 -29.15
CA LEU A 724 -24.60 19.41 -30.09
C LEU A 724 -23.42 20.24 -30.64
N TYR A 725 -22.23 20.13 -30.06
CA TYR A 725 -21.00 20.86 -30.47
C TYR A 725 -21.18 22.37 -30.59
N PHE A 726 -21.94 22.98 -29.69
CA PHE A 726 -22.09 24.41 -29.64
C PHE A 726 -20.90 25.11 -28.98
N ASP A 727 -20.52 26.30 -29.46
CA ASP A 727 -19.41 27.09 -28.89
C ASP A 727 -19.73 27.68 -27.50
N GLU A 728 -20.97 27.67 -27.04
CA GLU A 728 -21.40 28.20 -25.76
C GLU A 728 -21.04 27.22 -24.63
N SER A 729 -20.10 27.61 -23.75
CA SER A 729 -19.69 26.81 -22.62
C SER A 729 -20.72 26.80 -21.51
N VAL A 730 -20.80 25.71 -20.77
CA VAL A 730 -21.75 25.52 -19.66
C VAL A 730 -20.97 25.40 -18.36
N GLU A 731 -21.43 26.12 -17.33
CA GLU A 731 -20.92 25.99 -15.98
C GLU A 731 -21.51 24.73 -15.30
N ASN A 732 -20.87 23.55 -15.45
CA ASN A 732 -21.37 22.29 -14.90
C ASN A 732 -21.67 22.38 -13.40
N TRP A 733 -20.81 23.08 -12.64
CA TRP A 733 -20.96 23.24 -11.20
C TRP A 733 -22.33 23.87 -10.82
N LEU A 734 -22.82 24.82 -11.62
CA LEU A 734 -24.08 25.51 -11.31
C LEU A 734 -25.26 24.56 -11.48
N ILE A 735 -25.28 23.76 -12.54
CA ILE A 735 -26.38 22.82 -12.82
C ILE A 735 -26.44 21.75 -11.72
N TYR A 736 -25.29 21.19 -11.34
CA TYR A 736 -25.22 20.21 -10.25
C TYR A 736 -25.60 20.85 -8.90
N PHE A 737 -25.23 22.11 -8.68
CA PHE A 737 -25.63 22.81 -7.47
C PHE A 737 -27.16 23.02 -7.40
N LEU A 738 -27.80 23.38 -8.52
CA LEU A 738 -29.25 23.47 -8.58
C LEU A 738 -29.92 22.11 -8.30
N ALA A 739 -29.35 21.03 -8.77
CA ALA A 739 -29.84 19.69 -8.51
C ALA A 739 -29.67 19.27 -7.03
N LEU A 740 -28.49 19.50 -6.43
CA LEU A 740 -28.27 19.27 -5.00
C LEU A 740 -29.17 20.16 -4.12
N GLY A 741 -29.43 21.40 -4.57
CA GLY A 741 -30.33 22.37 -3.93
C GLY A 741 -31.80 22.16 -4.26
N HIS A 742 -32.18 21.08 -4.96
CA HIS A 742 -33.56 20.77 -5.30
C HIS A 742 -34.45 20.76 -4.05
N ARG A 743 -35.55 21.50 -4.07
CA ARG A 743 -36.53 21.68 -2.96
C ARG A 743 -36.01 22.43 -1.71
N LEU A 744 -34.75 22.90 -1.67
CA LEU A 744 -34.28 23.76 -0.59
C LEU A 744 -34.98 25.15 -0.68
N ASN A 745 -35.20 25.81 0.45
CA ASN A 745 -35.72 27.15 0.50
C ASN A 745 -34.63 28.21 0.19
N TYR A 746 -35.04 29.49 0.10
CA TYR A 746 -34.13 30.59 -0.24
C TYR A 746 -32.97 30.72 0.77
N ALA A 747 -33.26 30.64 2.08
CA ALA A 747 -32.27 30.82 3.14
C ALA A 747 -31.24 29.69 3.14
N GLU A 748 -31.68 28.44 2.95
CA GLU A 748 -30.81 27.25 2.85
C GLU A 748 -29.87 27.35 1.67
N VAL A 749 -30.35 27.72 0.49
CA VAL A 749 -29.52 27.87 -0.71
C VAL A 749 -28.54 29.02 -0.56
N SER A 750 -28.98 30.14 0.02
CA SER A 750 -28.12 31.29 0.32
C SER A 750 -27.00 30.93 1.28
N ALA A 751 -27.29 30.13 2.32
CA ALA A 751 -26.30 29.65 3.27
C ALA A 751 -25.27 28.71 2.59
N ASN A 752 -25.70 27.81 1.70
CA ASN A 752 -24.80 26.92 0.94
C ASN A 752 -23.87 27.72 0.00
N PHE A 753 -24.38 28.79 -0.66
CA PHE A 753 -23.52 29.66 -1.48
C PHE A 753 -22.50 30.44 -0.64
N ALA A 754 -22.90 30.87 0.55
CA ALA A 754 -21.97 31.53 1.48
C ALA A 754 -20.83 30.57 1.91
N ALA A 755 -21.14 29.31 2.17
CA ALA A 755 -20.14 28.28 2.48
C ALA A 755 -19.16 28.05 1.34
N LEU A 756 -19.60 28.16 0.09
CA LEU A 756 -18.73 28.04 -1.10
C LEU A 756 -17.94 29.32 -1.42
N GLY A 757 -18.22 30.44 -0.71
CA GLY A 757 -17.48 31.69 -0.89
C GLY A 757 -17.70 32.36 -2.24
N LEU A 758 -18.91 32.23 -2.84
CA LEU A 758 -19.24 32.90 -4.08
C LEU A 758 -19.33 34.42 -3.88
N PRO A 759 -18.92 35.22 -4.89
CA PRO A 759 -19.12 36.67 -4.88
C PRO A 759 -20.60 37.04 -4.75
N GLU A 760 -20.89 38.05 -3.94
CA GLU A 760 -22.30 38.40 -3.60
C GLU A 760 -23.15 38.73 -4.83
N GLY A 761 -22.59 39.45 -5.83
CA GLY A 761 -23.29 39.73 -7.09
C GLY A 761 -23.72 38.47 -7.85
N ARG A 762 -22.84 37.50 -7.98
CA ARG A 762 -23.13 36.20 -8.66
C ARG A 762 -24.19 35.40 -7.88
N LYS A 763 -24.05 35.39 -6.54
CA LYS A 763 -25.02 34.74 -5.66
C LYS A 763 -26.42 35.31 -5.84
N GLN A 764 -26.56 36.64 -5.85
CA GLN A 764 -27.87 37.31 -6.02
C GLN A 764 -28.47 37.02 -7.39
N GLU A 765 -27.67 37.05 -8.45
CA GLU A 765 -28.12 36.69 -9.80
C GLU A 765 -28.72 35.28 -9.85
N ILE A 766 -27.99 34.29 -9.29
CA ILE A 766 -28.45 32.90 -9.28
C ILE A 766 -29.69 32.71 -8.44
N LEU A 767 -29.79 33.36 -7.27
CA LEU A 767 -30.95 33.30 -6.38
C LEU A 767 -32.18 33.91 -7.05
N GLN A 768 -32.03 35.03 -7.78
CA GLN A 768 -33.12 35.69 -8.51
C GLN A 768 -33.65 34.80 -9.65
N GLN A 769 -32.76 34.18 -10.46
CA GLN A 769 -33.16 33.25 -11.49
C GLN A 769 -33.88 32.04 -10.90
N ARG A 770 -33.39 31.50 -9.79
CA ARG A 770 -34.00 30.36 -9.11
C ARG A 770 -35.39 30.64 -8.57
N GLU A 771 -35.63 31.83 -8.02
CA GLU A 771 -36.95 32.24 -7.56
C GLU A 771 -37.89 32.41 -8.75
N SER A 772 -37.40 33.03 -9.83
CA SER A 772 -38.14 33.17 -11.07
C SER A 772 -38.56 31.84 -11.67
N MET A 773 -37.71 30.84 -11.60
CA MET A 773 -37.94 29.46 -12.09
C MET A 773 -39.16 28.82 -11.39
N ARG A 774 -39.32 29.00 -10.08
CA ARG A 774 -40.46 28.48 -9.32
C ARG A 774 -41.81 28.96 -9.86
N HIS A 775 -41.84 30.18 -10.36
CA HIS A 775 -43.05 30.76 -10.96
C HIS A 775 -43.25 30.33 -12.40
N VAL A 776 -42.22 29.91 -13.09
CA VAL A 776 -42.27 29.51 -14.51
C VAL A 776 -42.69 28.04 -14.69
N GLN A 777 -42.24 27.13 -13.84
CA GLN A 777 -42.58 25.71 -13.97
C GLN A 777 -44.10 25.41 -14.15
N PRO A 778 -45.00 25.94 -13.35
CA PRO A 778 -46.44 25.71 -13.57
C PRO A 778 -46.97 26.31 -14.90
N LYS A 779 -46.35 27.41 -15.36
CA LYS A 779 -46.72 28.04 -16.64
C LYS A 779 -46.25 27.19 -17.83
N LEU A 780 -45.10 26.54 -17.75
CA LEU A 780 -44.60 25.64 -18.78
C LEU A 780 -45.56 24.44 -18.98
N ALA A 781 -46.06 23.86 -17.91
CA ALA A 781 -47.01 22.76 -18.00
C ALA A 781 -48.35 23.20 -18.65
N ARG A 782 -48.78 24.42 -18.35
CA ARG A 782 -49.99 25.00 -18.98
C ARG A 782 -49.75 25.30 -20.47
N TRP A 783 -48.63 25.91 -20.79
CA TRP A 783 -48.23 26.19 -22.16
C TRP A 783 -48.15 24.92 -22.99
N GLN A 784 -47.56 23.83 -22.50
CA GLN A 784 -47.44 22.55 -23.18
C GLN A 784 -48.86 22.00 -23.58
N LYS A 785 -49.80 22.03 -22.64
CA LYS A 785 -51.20 21.62 -22.91
C LYS A 785 -51.87 22.49 -23.98
N ALA A 786 -51.66 23.81 -23.94
CA ALA A 786 -52.19 24.73 -24.95
C ALA A 786 -51.52 24.48 -26.31
N PHE A 787 -50.21 24.22 -26.32
CA PHE A 787 -49.45 23.94 -27.56
C PHE A 787 -49.91 22.65 -28.21
N GLU A 788 -50.14 21.57 -27.44
CA GLU A 788 -50.71 20.31 -27.90
C GLU A 788 -52.14 20.45 -28.43
N ALA A 789 -52.93 21.36 -27.83
CA ALA A 789 -54.26 21.68 -28.30
C ALA A 789 -54.27 22.63 -29.50
N GLY A 790 -53.12 23.03 -30.03
CA GLY A 790 -52.99 23.94 -31.16
C GLY A 790 -53.33 25.43 -30.87
N THR A 791 -53.43 25.82 -29.60
CA THR A 791 -53.71 27.19 -29.15
C THR A 791 -52.50 27.91 -28.53
N GLY A 792 -51.43 27.17 -28.15
CA GLY A 792 -50.20 27.73 -27.59
C GLY A 792 -49.24 28.23 -28.67
N ARG A 793 -48.59 29.36 -28.42
CA ARG A 793 -47.64 30.00 -29.34
C ARG A 793 -46.19 29.78 -28.92
N ILE A 794 -45.28 29.70 -29.90
CA ILE A 794 -43.84 29.54 -29.64
C ILE A 794 -43.30 30.77 -28.93
N SER A 795 -43.74 31.96 -29.29
CA SER A 795 -43.36 33.23 -28.65
C SER A 795 -43.65 33.26 -27.14
N GLU A 796 -44.74 32.62 -26.70
CA GLU A 796 -45.09 32.55 -25.27
C GLU A 796 -44.01 31.75 -24.49
N LEU A 797 -43.57 30.63 -25.07
CA LEU A 797 -42.46 29.85 -24.48
C LEU A 797 -41.17 30.68 -24.44
N TYR A 798 -40.87 31.36 -25.55
CA TYR A 798 -39.71 32.24 -25.64
C TYR A 798 -39.68 33.27 -24.53
N LEU A 799 -40.76 34.01 -24.34
CA LEU A 799 -40.92 35.07 -23.33
C LEU A 799 -40.86 34.54 -21.91
N LEU A 800 -41.29 33.30 -21.67
CA LEU A 800 -41.18 32.64 -20.38
C LEU A 800 -39.72 32.27 -20.04
N LEU A 801 -38.94 31.92 -21.06
CA LEU A 801 -37.59 31.33 -20.87
C LEU A 801 -36.43 32.30 -21.15
N GLU A 802 -36.63 33.41 -21.88
CA GLU A 802 -35.59 34.33 -22.32
C GLU A 802 -34.68 34.88 -21.19
N LYS A 803 -35.20 34.91 -19.96
CA LYS A 803 -34.51 35.47 -18.77
C LYS A 803 -33.55 34.49 -18.10
N PHE A 804 -33.58 33.21 -18.49
CA PHE A 804 -32.80 32.19 -17.84
C PHE A 804 -31.49 31.94 -18.59
N SER A 805 -30.42 31.76 -17.82
CA SER A 805 -29.15 31.30 -18.36
C SER A 805 -29.28 29.86 -18.88
N LEU A 806 -28.30 29.41 -19.68
CA LEU A 806 -28.32 28.09 -20.27
C LEU A 806 -28.32 26.98 -19.18
N GLU A 807 -27.63 27.19 -18.07
CA GLU A 807 -27.59 26.26 -16.95
C GLU A 807 -28.99 26.06 -16.34
N PHE A 808 -29.74 27.14 -16.15
CA PHE A 808 -31.10 27.04 -15.65
C PHE A 808 -32.04 26.37 -16.66
N LEU A 809 -31.88 26.61 -17.94
CA LEU A 809 -32.67 25.94 -19.00
C LEU A 809 -32.40 24.44 -19.03
N LEU A 810 -31.14 24.02 -18.95
CA LEU A 810 -30.77 22.62 -18.90
C LEU A 810 -31.25 21.94 -17.59
N TYR A 811 -31.19 22.64 -16.46
CA TYR A 811 -31.74 22.15 -15.20
C TYR A 811 -33.30 22.03 -15.26
N ILE A 812 -34.02 23.03 -15.83
CA ILE A 812 -35.45 22.94 -16.04
C ILE A 812 -35.79 21.73 -16.90
N MET A 813 -35.07 21.54 -18.01
CA MET A 813 -35.27 20.43 -18.94
C MET A 813 -34.99 19.07 -18.27
N ALA A 814 -33.98 18.97 -17.40
CA ALA A 814 -33.69 17.76 -16.62
C ALA A 814 -34.82 17.43 -15.62
N GLY A 815 -35.47 18.44 -15.03
CA GLY A 815 -36.56 18.24 -14.07
C GLY A 815 -37.93 17.98 -14.67
N VAL A 816 -38.07 17.94 -16.01
CA VAL A 816 -39.36 17.73 -16.71
C VAL A 816 -39.53 16.24 -17.03
N GLU A 817 -40.62 15.64 -16.58
CA GLU A 817 -41.02 14.24 -16.90
C GLU A 817 -41.80 14.13 -18.21
N ASP A 818 -42.50 15.19 -18.64
CA ASP A 818 -43.27 15.22 -19.86
C ASP A 818 -42.36 15.28 -21.09
N SER A 819 -42.41 14.22 -21.92
CA SER A 819 -41.54 14.06 -23.10
C SER A 819 -41.82 15.09 -24.19
N GLY A 820 -43.09 15.58 -24.32
CA GLY A 820 -43.49 16.62 -25.26
C GLY A 820 -42.89 17.96 -24.89
N LEU A 821 -42.98 18.33 -23.62
CA LEU A 821 -42.38 19.55 -23.10
C LEU A 821 -40.86 19.50 -23.17
N GLN A 822 -40.25 18.35 -22.86
CA GLN A 822 -38.81 18.15 -22.97
C GLN A 822 -38.32 18.35 -24.40
N LYS A 823 -39.06 17.84 -25.40
CA LYS A 823 -38.76 18.04 -26.83
C LYS A 823 -38.87 19.51 -27.25
N ASN A 824 -39.85 20.22 -26.74
CA ASN A 824 -40.03 21.65 -27.03
C ASN A 824 -38.97 22.52 -26.35
N LEU A 825 -38.55 22.17 -25.13
CA LEU A 825 -37.41 22.81 -24.47
C LEU A 825 -36.10 22.57 -25.22
N SER A 826 -35.89 21.34 -25.74
CA SER A 826 -34.77 21.04 -26.62
C SER A 826 -34.76 21.91 -27.88
N ARG A 827 -35.94 22.07 -28.56
CA ARG A 827 -36.08 22.98 -29.71
C ARG A 827 -35.85 24.44 -29.34
N TYR A 828 -36.28 24.87 -28.12
CA TYR A 828 -35.99 26.20 -27.64
C TYR A 828 -34.49 26.44 -27.52
N ILE A 829 -33.73 25.53 -26.88
CA ILE A 829 -32.31 25.66 -26.68
C ILE A 829 -31.53 25.61 -28.02
N THR A 830 -31.96 24.75 -28.96
CA THR A 830 -31.21 24.50 -30.20
C THR A 830 -31.60 25.47 -31.33
N GLN A 831 -32.84 25.94 -31.36
CA GLN A 831 -33.39 26.70 -32.47
C GLN A 831 -33.94 28.06 -32.01
N TRP A 832 -35.05 28.08 -31.23
CA TRP A 832 -35.85 29.27 -31.00
C TRP A 832 -35.11 30.36 -30.17
N ARG A 833 -34.27 29.97 -29.25
CA ARG A 833 -33.43 30.92 -28.46
C ARG A 833 -32.41 31.66 -29.33
N ARG A 834 -32.03 31.08 -30.47
CA ARG A 834 -31.03 31.64 -31.38
C ARG A 834 -31.63 32.44 -32.53
N GLU A 835 -32.96 32.41 -32.66
CA GLU A 835 -33.65 33.21 -33.65
C GLU A 835 -33.45 34.72 -33.41
N LYS A 836 -33.26 35.42 -34.51
CA LYS A 836 -33.13 36.89 -34.52
C LYS A 836 -34.05 37.44 -35.58
N PRO A 837 -34.51 38.72 -35.42
CA PRO A 837 -35.17 39.41 -36.54
C PRO A 837 -34.28 39.44 -37.78
N ASP A 838 -34.85 39.37 -38.95
CA ASP A 838 -34.12 39.56 -40.19
C ASP A 838 -33.87 41.05 -40.51
N ILE A 839 -34.54 41.94 -39.79
CA ILE A 839 -34.29 43.41 -39.76
C ILE A 839 -33.56 43.79 -38.51
N ASP A 840 -32.68 44.81 -38.61
CA ASP A 840 -31.92 45.34 -37.50
C ASP A 840 -32.19 46.82 -37.21
N GLY A 841 -31.46 47.41 -36.27
CA GLY A 841 -31.61 48.82 -35.96
C GLY A 841 -31.20 49.80 -37.09
N ARG A 842 -30.48 49.30 -38.13
CA ARG A 842 -30.15 50.11 -39.33
C ARG A 842 -31.36 50.14 -40.26
N ASP A 843 -32.04 49.00 -40.51
CA ASP A 843 -33.23 48.93 -41.27
C ASP A 843 -34.34 49.87 -40.69
N LEU A 844 -34.47 49.89 -39.35
CA LEU A 844 -35.45 50.78 -38.69
C LEU A 844 -35.09 52.26 -38.89
N ARG A 845 -33.81 52.63 -38.92
CA ARG A 845 -33.35 53.99 -39.26
C ARG A 845 -33.63 54.34 -40.73
N ASP A 846 -33.34 53.40 -41.64
CA ASP A 846 -33.56 53.60 -43.06
C ASP A 846 -35.07 53.75 -43.42
N MET A 847 -35.93 53.16 -42.60
CA MET A 847 -37.38 53.33 -42.67
C MET A 847 -37.84 54.65 -42.01
N GLY A 848 -36.92 55.51 -41.52
CA GLY A 848 -37.23 56.82 -40.93
C GLY A 848 -37.70 56.82 -39.49
N ILE A 849 -37.52 55.68 -38.74
CA ILE A 849 -37.88 55.62 -37.32
C ILE A 849 -36.69 56.14 -36.49
N ALA A 850 -36.95 57.05 -35.56
CA ALA A 850 -35.94 57.65 -34.74
C ALA A 850 -35.37 56.65 -33.69
N PRO A 851 -34.04 56.58 -33.48
CA PRO A 851 -33.47 55.75 -32.44
C PRO A 851 -34.03 56.11 -31.05
N GLY A 852 -34.46 55.07 -30.32
CA GLY A 852 -35.02 55.23 -29.00
C GLY A 852 -35.59 53.91 -28.40
N PRO A 853 -36.27 53.95 -27.26
CA PRO A 853 -36.87 52.78 -26.64
C PRO A 853 -37.82 52.00 -27.55
N LEU A 854 -38.39 52.69 -28.58
CA LEU A 854 -39.30 52.10 -29.57
C LEU A 854 -38.58 51.04 -30.42
N PHE A 855 -37.25 51.21 -30.74
CA PHE A 855 -36.49 50.20 -31.48
C PHE A 855 -36.53 48.83 -30.81
N GLY A 856 -36.28 48.79 -29.49
CA GLY A 856 -36.31 47.52 -28.74
C GLY A 856 -37.71 46.87 -28.75
N ARG A 857 -38.79 47.69 -28.62
CA ARG A 857 -40.18 47.20 -28.69
C ARG A 857 -40.55 46.65 -30.07
N ILE A 858 -40.14 47.36 -31.14
CA ILE A 858 -40.39 46.91 -32.52
C ILE A 858 -39.64 45.61 -32.81
N LEU A 859 -38.32 45.58 -32.58
CA LEU A 859 -37.50 44.38 -32.83
C LEU A 859 -37.98 43.16 -32.03
N ARG A 860 -38.45 43.37 -30.80
CA ARG A 860 -39.08 42.35 -29.98
C ARG A 860 -40.40 41.87 -30.56
N ALA A 861 -41.27 42.76 -31.01
CA ALA A 861 -42.55 42.39 -31.64
C ALA A 861 -42.32 41.65 -32.97
N VAL A 862 -41.33 42.07 -33.75
CA VAL A 862 -40.92 41.39 -34.97
C VAL A 862 -40.39 39.97 -34.66
N LEU A 863 -39.57 39.80 -33.63
CA LEU A 863 -39.11 38.49 -33.22
C LEU A 863 -40.27 37.58 -32.78
N VAL A 864 -41.22 38.10 -32.01
CA VAL A 864 -42.44 37.40 -31.59
C VAL A 864 -43.23 36.92 -32.83
N GLY A 865 -43.48 37.81 -33.77
CA GLY A 865 -44.20 37.49 -35.01
C GLY A 865 -43.43 36.47 -35.88
N LYS A 866 -42.11 36.54 -35.91
CA LYS A 866 -41.26 35.54 -36.61
C LYS A 866 -41.37 34.16 -35.96
N LEU A 867 -41.28 34.09 -34.64
CA LEU A 867 -41.40 32.83 -33.90
C LEU A 867 -42.75 32.15 -34.09
N ASP A 868 -43.82 32.94 -34.16
CA ASP A 868 -45.21 32.45 -34.37
C ASP A 868 -45.56 32.25 -35.85
N GLY A 869 -44.64 32.54 -36.78
CA GLY A 869 -44.86 32.42 -38.25
C GLY A 869 -45.69 33.52 -38.83
N GLU A 870 -46.00 34.61 -38.09
CA GLU A 870 -46.80 35.75 -38.59
C GLU A 870 -45.95 36.67 -39.49
N THR A 871 -44.64 36.77 -39.22
CA THR A 871 -43.71 37.62 -39.99
C THR A 871 -42.45 36.80 -40.39
N PRO A 872 -42.60 35.87 -41.38
CA PRO A 872 -41.58 34.89 -41.72
C PRO A 872 -40.35 35.46 -42.45
N ASP A 873 -40.50 36.63 -43.09
CA ASP A 873 -39.48 37.26 -43.92
C ASP A 873 -39.25 38.74 -43.59
N ALA A 874 -38.16 39.32 -44.09
CA ALA A 874 -37.80 40.72 -43.87
C ALA A 874 -38.86 41.72 -44.32
N ASP A 875 -39.60 41.43 -45.36
CA ASP A 875 -40.60 42.36 -45.87
C ASP A 875 -41.90 42.39 -45.02
N SER A 876 -42.30 41.24 -44.46
CA SER A 876 -43.39 41.18 -43.46
C SER A 876 -42.96 41.82 -42.14
N GLN A 877 -41.71 41.67 -41.76
CA GLN A 877 -41.13 42.29 -40.56
C GLN A 877 -41.07 43.83 -40.71
N ARG A 878 -40.68 44.34 -41.86
CA ARG A 878 -40.69 45.79 -42.17
C ARG A 878 -42.11 46.36 -42.12
N ARG A 879 -43.09 45.65 -42.64
CA ARG A 879 -44.49 46.06 -42.52
C ARG A 879 -44.94 46.17 -41.09
N LEU A 880 -44.73 45.16 -40.28
CA LEU A 880 -45.06 45.19 -38.86
C LEU A 880 -44.36 46.38 -38.13
N ALA A 881 -43.07 46.62 -38.43
CA ALA A 881 -42.32 47.72 -37.86
C ALA A 881 -42.92 49.10 -38.17
N LEU A 882 -43.32 49.30 -39.42
CA LEU A 882 -43.97 50.49 -39.85
C LEU A 882 -45.41 50.73 -39.21
N ASP A 883 -46.15 49.63 -39.09
CA ASP A 883 -47.49 49.70 -38.47
C ASP A 883 -47.38 50.01 -36.99
N MET A 884 -46.41 49.42 -36.29
CA MET A 884 -46.15 49.80 -34.88
C MET A 884 -45.64 51.23 -34.72
N ALA A 885 -44.78 51.73 -35.62
CA ALA A 885 -44.31 53.10 -35.59
C ALA A 885 -45.49 54.12 -35.88
N ARG A 886 -46.42 53.77 -36.75
CA ARG A 886 -47.65 54.57 -36.99
C ARG A 886 -48.59 54.63 -35.78
N GLN A 887 -48.76 53.48 -35.08
CA GLN A 887 -49.59 53.37 -33.88
C GLN A 887 -49.05 54.22 -32.74
N GLU A 888 -47.71 54.34 -32.62
CA GLU A 888 -47.04 55.15 -31.61
C GLU A 888 -46.88 56.63 -32.05
N GLY A 889 -47.41 57.05 -33.19
CA GLY A 889 -47.37 58.42 -33.69
C GLY A 889 -46.03 58.87 -34.23
N VAL A 890 -45.10 57.95 -34.47
CA VAL A 890 -43.79 58.21 -35.07
C VAL A 890 -43.84 57.84 -36.55
N PHE A 891 -44.13 58.88 -37.39
CA PHE A 891 -44.13 58.68 -38.86
C PHE A 891 -42.68 58.61 -39.40
N PRO A 892 -42.33 57.70 -40.30
CA PRO A 892 -41.09 57.78 -41.08
C PRO A 892 -41.07 59.13 -41.83
N ARG A 893 -39.89 59.82 -41.75
CA ARG A 893 -39.62 61.06 -42.53
C ARG A 893 -39.47 60.72 -44.00
#